data_8afa54476267174c0412e4152e87149e
#
_entry.id   8afa54476267174c0412e4152e87149e
#
_cell.length_a   1.000
_cell.length_b   1.000
_cell.length_c   1.000
_cell.angle_alpha   90.00
_cell.angle_beta   90.00
_cell.angle_gamma   90.00
#
_symmetry.space_group_name_H-M   'P 1'
#
loop_
_entity.id
_entity.type
_entity.pdbx_description
1 polymer ?
#
loop_
_entity_poly.entity_id
_entity_poly.type
_entity_poly.pdbx_seq_one_letter_code
_entity_poly.pdbx_strand_id
1 'polypeptide(L)'
;MEKKQAILVPMIALRGMSIFPGMAISFPAGRQKSLDALQAAEENGKEIFLVTQKDPVIPDPSRNDLYDIGVLAEVKQVLKLPGNLTHVVVEGKNRGRLLNIHVKNCDYAEITTIAQDFEEEPSEQEQAIMKIAVEEYDNYLKLANNTAALDLMGNVVAAKRPGALADVIAAGMELAYNRKQEFLERLNPYERLEMVITTMQHECQVLQIKREIENKTKQRIDKNQREYYLREEMKVIQEELGDKDGVGADAAKYRTQMDEKNPPAHVRDTIEKEIDRMLKIPVTSPESNVSRTYIETLLSLPWTETTEESFDLAEAEKILDEDHYGMKKVKERILEYLAVRKNAPEGHATILCLVGPPGVGKTSIARSVAKALNRNYVRMSLGGVKDEAEIRGHRKTYIGAMPGRIINAMKQAGTINPLMLLDEVDKLGVSYNGDPAAALLEVLDGEQNSTFRDHFVELPYDLSKVLFMCTANSLDTIPGPLRDRMEIIELSSYTAQEKLHIAEEHLLEKQRKRHGLTAKQLKIKADAMEEIIDGYTREAGVRQLERTIGEVCRKAVKMILSGERKSLTVTKKNLEDILGTRKFMPDTIYKEPQVGIVRGLAWTRVGGTTLSVEVNCMPGEGKFRVTGNLGKVMTESAEAAVSYIRSQNERFQLEPDFYKKKDIHIHIPEGATPKDGPSAGVTMATAIISALTGRKVRNDVAMTGEITIRGRVLPIGGLQEKVLAAKKVGIKTVILPKENEKDLDEIMDEIKDGMQFVLAETMEDVLQTALVKGEKDA
;
A
#
# COMPACT_ATOMS: atom_id res chain seq x y z
N MET A 1 7.92 -3.24 61.37
CA MET A 1 8.21 -4.22 60.32
C MET A 1 8.60 -5.51 61.04
N GLU A 2 7.63 -6.39 61.30
CA GLU A 2 7.92 -7.71 61.82
C GLU A 2 8.65 -8.51 60.74
N LYS A 3 9.78 -9.12 61.12
CA LYS A 3 10.49 -10.09 60.25
C LYS A 3 9.54 -11.28 60.03
N LYS A 4 8.82 -11.32 58.91
CA LYS A 4 8.06 -12.49 58.50
C LYS A 4 9.04 -13.63 58.32
N GLN A 5 8.95 -14.65 59.14
CA GLN A 5 9.83 -15.85 59.15
C GLN A 5 9.60 -16.58 57.81
N ALA A 6 10.64 -16.81 57.04
CA ALA A 6 10.55 -17.68 55.87
C ALA A 6 10.35 -19.12 56.31
N ILE A 7 9.41 -19.82 55.72
CA ILE A 7 9.12 -21.24 56.00
C ILE A 7 9.51 -22.06 54.76
N LEU A 8 10.00 -23.26 55.03
CA LEU A 8 10.39 -24.22 54.00
C LEU A 8 9.32 -25.33 53.93
N VAL A 9 8.64 -25.41 52.78
CA VAL A 9 7.49 -26.31 52.57
C VAL A 9 7.66 -27.11 51.28
N PRO A 10 7.27 -28.40 51.22
CA PRO A 10 7.24 -29.14 49.95
C PRO A 10 6.41 -28.42 48.90
N MET A 11 6.84 -28.47 47.63
CA MET A 11 6.26 -27.66 46.56
C MET A 11 5.82 -28.53 45.37
N ILE A 12 4.70 -28.15 44.74
CA ILE A 12 4.29 -28.67 43.44
C ILE A 12 4.10 -27.50 42.47
N ALA A 13 4.74 -27.61 41.30
CA ALA A 13 4.54 -26.70 40.18
C ALA A 13 3.30 -27.12 39.35
N LEU A 14 2.27 -26.29 39.36
CA LEU A 14 1.00 -26.52 38.66
C LEU A 14 1.10 -26.17 37.19
N ARG A 15 0.56 -27.01 36.30
CA ARG A 15 0.53 -26.81 34.85
C ARG A 15 -0.85 -26.37 34.40
N GLY A 16 -0.93 -25.18 33.81
CA GLY A 16 -2.17 -24.69 33.17
C GLY A 16 -3.33 -24.48 34.15
N MET A 17 -3.07 -24.39 35.46
CA MET A 17 -4.08 -24.11 36.47
C MET A 17 -3.51 -23.24 37.59
N SER A 18 -4.40 -22.53 38.28
CA SER A 18 -4.09 -21.73 39.46
C SER A 18 -5.09 -22.07 40.56
N ILE A 19 -4.65 -22.04 41.79
CA ILE A 19 -5.49 -22.27 42.99
C ILE A 19 -5.65 -20.93 43.74
N PHE A 20 -6.79 -20.76 44.38
CA PHE A 20 -7.03 -19.61 45.26
C PHE A 20 -7.18 -20.06 46.72
N PRO A 21 -6.87 -19.18 47.65
CA PRO A 21 -7.14 -19.42 49.06
C PRO A 21 -8.63 -19.65 49.34
N GLY A 22 -8.95 -20.55 50.28
CA GLY A 22 -10.32 -20.90 50.63
C GLY A 22 -11.01 -21.86 49.64
N MET A 23 -10.30 -22.29 48.58
CA MET A 23 -10.85 -23.17 47.54
C MET A 23 -10.24 -24.56 47.60
N ALA A 24 -11.10 -25.57 47.46
CA ALA A 24 -10.67 -26.96 47.29
C ALA A 24 -10.63 -27.32 45.82
N ILE A 25 -9.49 -27.84 45.34
CA ILE A 25 -9.35 -28.33 43.97
C ILE A 25 -8.80 -29.74 43.92
N SER A 26 -9.15 -30.47 42.87
CA SER A 26 -8.60 -31.78 42.58
C SER A 26 -7.80 -31.75 41.31
N PHE A 27 -6.58 -32.30 41.31
CA PHE A 27 -5.75 -32.39 40.13
C PHE A 27 -4.93 -33.70 40.08
N PRO A 28 -4.54 -34.16 38.88
CA PRO A 28 -3.69 -35.33 38.74
C PRO A 28 -2.22 -35.00 39.03
N ALA A 29 -1.58 -35.77 39.89
CA ALA A 29 -0.15 -35.71 40.15
C ALA A 29 0.53 -36.92 39.48
N GLY A 30 1.27 -36.68 38.40
CA GLY A 30 1.90 -37.73 37.60
C GLY A 30 3.43 -37.67 37.57
N ARG A 31 4.03 -36.56 38.03
CA ARG A 31 5.50 -36.43 38.07
C ARG A 31 6.03 -37.05 39.37
N GLN A 32 7.18 -37.76 39.27
CA GLN A 32 7.81 -38.36 40.47
C GLN A 32 8.08 -37.29 41.54
N LYS A 33 8.64 -36.12 41.17
CA LYS A 33 8.87 -34.99 42.10
C LYS A 33 7.59 -34.53 42.82
N SER A 34 6.45 -34.54 42.12
CA SER A 34 5.16 -34.14 42.71
C SER A 34 4.65 -35.21 43.68
N LEU A 35 4.87 -36.49 43.38
CA LEU A 35 4.53 -37.58 44.28
C LEU A 35 5.39 -37.59 45.55
N ASP A 36 6.68 -37.34 45.37
CA ASP A 36 7.65 -37.24 46.49
C ASP A 36 7.33 -36.02 47.38
N ALA A 37 6.89 -34.90 46.76
CA ALA A 37 6.46 -33.70 47.50
C ALA A 37 5.16 -33.94 48.30
N LEU A 38 4.24 -34.76 47.79
CA LEU A 38 3.04 -35.14 48.51
C LEU A 38 3.35 -36.05 49.71
N GLN A 39 4.27 -37.00 49.55
CA GLN A 39 4.72 -37.84 50.61
C GLN A 39 5.41 -37.01 51.71
N ALA A 40 6.29 -36.09 51.31
CA ALA A 40 6.94 -35.19 52.26
C ALA A 40 5.94 -34.25 52.99
N ALA A 41 4.86 -33.87 52.33
CA ALA A 41 3.79 -33.06 52.91
C ALA A 41 3.00 -33.89 53.97
N GLU A 42 2.69 -35.15 53.69
CA GLU A 42 2.02 -36.04 54.67
C GLU A 42 2.82 -36.23 55.98
N GLU A 43 4.15 -36.26 55.87
CA GLU A 43 5.06 -36.38 57.00
C GLU A 43 5.21 -35.04 57.77
N ASN A 44 5.00 -33.89 57.13
CA ASN A 44 5.21 -32.55 57.68
C ASN A 44 3.90 -31.73 57.85
N GLY A 45 2.88 -32.29 58.45
CA GLY A 45 1.66 -31.59 58.86
C GLY A 45 0.68 -31.30 57.69
N LYS A 46 0.81 -31.99 56.55
CA LYS A 46 -0.04 -31.93 55.34
C LYS A 46 -0.02 -30.59 54.60
N GLU A 47 0.93 -29.75 54.89
CA GLU A 47 1.09 -28.46 54.18
C GLU A 47 1.96 -28.63 52.95
N ILE A 48 1.50 -28.02 51.82
CA ILE A 48 2.18 -28.02 50.54
C ILE A 48 2.04 -26.67 49.86
N PHE A 49 3.10 -26.20 49.21
CA PHE A 49 3.05 -24.94 48.43
C PHE A 49 2.77 -25.24 46.96
N LEU A 50 1.74 -24.63 46.44
CA LEU A 50 1.31 -24.76 45.05
C LEU A 50 1.58 -23.47 44.29
N VAL A 51 2.34 -23.56 43.24
CA VAL A 51 2.72 -22.41 42.39
C VAL A 51 2.54 -22.74 40.92
N THR A 52 1.97 -21.79 40.15
CA THR A 52 1.69 -21.98 38.73
C THR A 52 2.97 -21.81 37.90
N GLN A 53 3.16 -22.66 36.89
CA GLN A 53 4.20 -22.46 35.85
C GLN A 53 3.80 -21.38 34.87
N LYS A 54 4.78 -20.55 34.47
CA LYS A 54 4.57 -19.54 33.40
C LYS A 54 4.34 -20.19 32.03
N ASP A 55 5.14 -21.23 31.74
CA ASP A 55 4.96 -22.06 30.54
C ASP A 55 4.67 -23.51 30.93
N PRO A 56 3.47 -24.02 30.66
CA PRO A 56 3.06 -25.41 31.00
C PRO A 56 3.86 -26.50 30.27
N VAL A 57 4.57 -26.16 29.18
CA VAL A 57 5.31 -27.13 28.35
C VAL A 57 6.62 -27.55 29.03
N ILE A 58 7.22 -26.71 29.87
CA ILE A 58 8.50 -26.99 30.52
C ILE A 58 8.38 -28.20 31.43
N PRO A 59 9.17 -29.30 31.23
CA PRO A 59 9.06 -30.50 32.02
C PRO A 59 9.55 -30.32 33.46
N ASP A 60 10.63 -29.62 33.68
CA ASP A 60 11.27 -29.38 34.98
C ASP A 60 11.53 -27.88 35.16
N PRO A 61 10.57 -27.14 35.74
CA PRO A 61 10.65 -25.69 35.82
C PRO A 61 11.64 -25.25 36.89
N SER A 62 12.50 -24.28 36.51
CA SER A 62 13.35 -23.52 37.41
C SER A 62 12.58 -22.39 38.13
N ARG A 63 13.25 -21.69 39.08
CA ARG A 63 12.63 -20.55 39.78
C ARG A 63 12.06 -19.49 38.83
N ASN A 64 12.75 -19.24 37.71
CA ASN A 64 12.38 -18.21 36.73
C ASN A 64 11.14 -18.60 35.90
N ASP A 65 10.86 -19.90 35.80
CA ASP A 65 9.73 -20.45 35.07
C ASP A 65 8.44 -20.51 35.91
N LEU A 66 8.53 -20.12 37.19
CA LEU A 66 7.42 -20.08 38.12
C LEU A 66 7.00 -18.64 38.41
N TYR A 67 5.71 -18.48 38.74
CA TYR A 67 5.21 -17.19 39.22
C TYR A 67 5.72 -16.91 40.66
N ASP A 68 5.70 -15.62 41.03
CA ASP A 68 6.22 -15.20 42.34
C ASP A 68 5.25 -15.50 43.51
N ILE A 69 3.95 -15.50 43.19
CA ILE A 69 2.90 -15.75 44.18
C ILE A 69 2.25 -17.09 43.89
N GLY A 70 2.24 -17.92 44.91
CA GLY A 70 1.53 -19.19 44.95
C GLY A 70 0.63 -19.27 46.17
N VAL A 71 0.12 -20.47 46.48
CA VAL A 71 -0.78 -20.74 47.60
C VAL A 71 -0.23 -21.85 48.47
N LEU A 72 -0.12 -21.57 49.74
CA LEU A 72 0.06 -22.62 50.78
C LEU A 72 -1.26 -23.35 50.96
N ALA A 73 -1.29 -24.64 50.70
CA ALA A 73 -2.47 -25.47 50.71
C ALA A 73 -2.31 -26.64 51.68
N GLU A 74 -3.42 -27.17 52.13
CA GLU A 74 -3.48 -28.38 52.92
C GLU A 74 -3.93 -29.56 52.07
N VAL A 75 -3.20 -30.67 52.11
CA VAL A 75 -3.58 -31.92 51.43
C VAL A 75 -4.71 -32.59 52.21
N LYS A 76 -5.91 -32.61 51.60
CA LYS A 76 -7.10 -33.25 52.24
C LYS A 76 -7.18 -34.74 51.94
N GLN A 77 -6.92 -35.11 50.67
CA GLN A 77 -7.05 -36.51 50.27
C GLN A 77 -6.12 -36.80 49.08
N VAL A 78 -5.51 -37.99 49.14
CA VAL A 78 -4.71 -38.54 48.05
C VAL A 78 -5.36 -39.84 47.58
N LEU A 79 -5.86 -39.86 46.34
CA LEU A 79 -6.55 -40.99 45.73
C LEU A 79 -5.64 -41.66 44.70
N LYS A 80 -5.25 -42.89 44.95
CA LYS A 80 -4.50 -43.71 43.99
C LYS A 80 -5.48 -44.43 43.07
N LEU A 81 -5.48 -44.11 41.80
CA LEU A 81 -6.32 -44.70 40.74
C LEU A 81 -5.56 -45.79 39.98
N PRO A 82 -6.25 -46.76 39.33
CA PRO A 82 -5.62 -47.77 38.50
C PRO A 82 -4.82 -47.09 37.36
N GLY A 83 -3.60 -47.56 37.07
CA GLY A 83 -2.73 -47.00 36.01
C GLY A 83 -1.70 -45.96 36.47
N ASN A 84 -1.29 -46.01 37.76
CA ASN A 84 -0.30 -45.07 38.35
C ASN A 84 -0.71 -43.60 38.34
N LEU A 85 -1.99 -43.29 38.19
CA LEU A 85 -2.53 -41.93 38.27
C LEU A 85 -2.90 -41.64 39.73
N THR A 86 -2.29 -40.64 40.33
CA THR A 86 -2.62 -40.15 41.67
C THR A 86 -3.42 -38.84 41.52
N HIS A 87 -4.65 -38.82 42.03
CA HIS A 87 -5.44 -37.61 42.17
C HIS A 87 -5.30 -37.06 43.58
N VAL A 88 -5.08 -35.77 43.66
CA VAL A 88 -4.88 -35.08 44.94
C VAL A 88 -5.96 -34.04 45.12
N VAL A 89 -6.59 -34.04 46.29
CA VAL A 89 -7.51 -32.98 46.70
C VAL A 89 -6.79 -32.10 47.70
N VAL A 90 -6.68 -30.83 47.40
CA VAL A 90 -6.04 -29.84 48.26
C VAL A 90 -6.98 -28.67 48.52
N GLU A 91 -6.83 -28.06 49.70
CA GLU A 91 -7.53 -26.83 50.06
C GLU A 91 -6.51 -25.70 50.23
N GLY A 92 -6.64 -24.62 49.42
CA GLY A 92 -5.79 -23.43 49.54
C GLY A 92 -6.04 -22.72 50.88
N LYS A 93 -4.98 -22.37 51.60
CA LYS A 93 -5.09 -21.61 52.87
C LYS A 93 -4.68 -20.17 52.74
N ASN A 94 -3.43 -19.93 52.44
CA ASN A 94 -2.86 -18.59 52.40
C ASN A 94 -2.02 -18.37 51.15
N ARG A 95 -1.95 -17.12 50.68
CA ARG A 95 -0.96 -16.73 49.66
C ARG A 95 0.44 -16.82 50.24
N GLY A 96 1.39 -17.25 49.42
CA GLY A 96 2.82 -17.27 49.75
C GLY A 96 3.64 -16.64 48.61
N ARG A 97 4.65 -15.88 48.98
CA ARG A 97 5.65 -15.41 48.02
C ARG A 97 6.80 -16.37 47.96
N LEU A 98 7.08 -16.92 46.81
CA LEU A 98 8.21 -17.81 46.57
C LEU A 98 9.52 -17.02 46.55
N LEU A 99 10.40 -17.29 47.49
CA LEU A 99 11.73 -16.68 47.56
C LEU A 99 12.75 -17.53 46.77
N ASN A 100 12.95 -18.80 47.21
CA ASN A 100 13.90 -19.73 46.63
C ASN A 100 13.28 -21.14 46.51
N ILE A 101 13.95 -21.97 45.70
CA ILE A 101 13.65 -23.42 45.61
C ILE A 101 14.88 -24.19 46.11
N HIS A 102 14.65 -25.13 47.01
CA HIS A 102 15.68 -26.02 47.51
C HIS A 102 15.35 -27.45 47.07
N VAL A 103 16.21 -28.03 46.27
CA VAL A 103 16.08 -29.41 45.77
C VAL A 103 16.66 -30.37 46.80
N LYS A 104 15.84 -31.25 47.33
CA LYS A 104 16.23 -32.38 48.20
C LYS A 104 15.69 -33.69 47.58
N ASN A 105 14.94 -34.48 48.31
CA ASN A 105 14.22 -35.62 47.76
C ASN A 105 13.07 -35.17 46.82
N CYS A 106 12.52 -34.01 47.07
CA CYS A 106 11.58 -33.28 46.21
C CYS A 106 11.93 -31.80 46.23
N ASP A 107 11.20 -30.98 45.46
CA ASP A 107 11.36 -29.54 45.45
C ASP A 107 10.69 -28.93 46.70
N TYR A 108 11.45 -28.15 47.48
CA TYR A 108 10.97 -27.37 48.60
C TYR A 108 10.99 -25.89 48.25
N ALA A 109 9.87 -25.23 48.52
CA ALA A 109 9.77 -23.79 48.40
C ALA A 109 10.14 -23.10 49.70
N GLU A 110 11.04 -22.16 49.67
CA GLU A 110 11.22 -21.17 50.72
C GLU A 110 10.25 -20.03 50.46
N ILE A 111 9.25 -19.89 51.32
CA ILE A 111 8.15 -18.95 51.14
C ILE A 111 7.99 -18.00 52.30
N THR A 112 7.50 -16.81 52.03
CA THR A 112 6.96 -15.90 53.04
C THR A 112 5.44 -15.88 52.91
N THR A 113 4.73 -16.25 53.98
CA THR A 113 3.26 -16.19 54.00
C THR A 113 2.78 -14.74 53.96
N ILE A 114 1.75 -14.48 53.17
CA ILE A 114 1.12 -13.18 53.03
C ILE A 114 -0.20 -13.27 53.81
N ALA A 115 -0.32 -12.44 54.85
CA ALA A 115 -1.56 -12.36 55.59
C ALA A 115 -2.69 -11.87 54.69
N GLN A 116 -3.81 -12.57 54.68
CA GLN A 116 -4.89 -12.28 53.74
C GLN A 116 -5.85 -11.19 54.20
N ASP A 117 -5.92 -10.92 55.48
CA ASP A 117 -6.97 -10.07 56.02
C ASP A 117 -6.48 -9.13 57.10
N PHE A 118 -6.88 -7.88 57.00
CA PHE A 118 -6.96 -6.97 58.11
C PHE A 118 -8.13 -7.39 58.99
N GLU A 119 -7.99 -7.34 60.33
CA GLU A 119 -9.02 -7.79 61.29
C GLU A 119 -10.25 -6.85 61.32
N GLU A 120 -10.26 -5.77 60.54
CA GLU A 120 -11.33 -4.75 60.53
C GLU A 120 -12.52 -5.22 59.66
N GLU A 121 -13.73 -4.83 60.10
CA GLU A 121 -14.96 -5.02 59.32
C GLU A 121 -14.91 -4.22 58.03
N PRO A 122 -15.48 -4.72 56.89
CA PRO A 122 -15.49 -4.03 55.63
C PRO A 122 -16.18 -2.66 55.76
N SER A 123 -15.55 -1.61 55.22
CA SER A 123 -16.11 -0.27 55.13
C SER A 123 -17.41 -0.27 54.30
N GLU A 124 -18.20 0.81 54.41
CA GLU A 124 -19.44 0.96 53.61
C GLU A 124 -19.14 0.91 52.08
N GLN A 125 -18.00 1.44 51.64
CA GLN A 125 -17.58 1.38 50.25
C GLN A 125 -17.24 -0.06 49.80
N GLU A 126 -16.54 -0.82 50.64
CA GLU A 126 -16.22 -2.21 50.39
C GLU A 126 -17.48 -3.08 50.38
N GLN A 127 -18.44 -2.85 51.25
CA GLN A 127 -19.74 -3.52 51.25
C GLN A 127 -20.53 -3.21 49.95
N ALA A 128 -20.48 -1.99 49.45
CA ALA A 128 -21.15 -1.62 48.21
C ALA A 128 -20.54 -2.34 47.00
N ILE A 129 -19.20 -2.37 46.90
CA ILE A 129 -18.53 -3.04 45.77
C ILE A 129 -18.71 -4.58 45.85
N MET A 130 -18.76 -5.14 47.04
CA MET A 130 -19.08 -6.57 47.24
C MET A 130 -20.49 -6.91 46.71
N LYS A 131 -21.48 -6.08 46.93
CA LYS A 131 -22.84 -6.28 46.38
C LYS A 131 -22.82 -6.25 44.88
N ILE A 132 -22.13 -5.26 44.26
CA ILE A 132 -21.97 -5.18 42.83
C ILE A 132 -21.30 -6.45 42.28
N ALA A 133 -20.26 -6.95 42.93
CA ALA A 133 -19.56 -8.17 42.52
C ALA A 133 -20.48 -9.41 42.51
N VAL A 134 -21.36 -9.54 43.50
CA VAL A 134 -22.32 -10.65 43.59
C VAL A 134 -23.37 -10.55 42.46
N GLU A 135 -23.89 -9.34 42.19
CA GLU A 135 -24.86 -9.08 41.12
C GLU A 135 -24.23 -9.38 39.76
N GLU A 136 -23.02 -8.90 39.49
CA GLU A 136 -22.30 -9.17 38.24
C GLU A 136 -21.97 -10.65 38.04
N TYR A 137 -21.65 -11.35 39.12
CA TYR A 137 -21.42 -12.80 39.04
C TYR A 137 -22.70 -13.58 38.72
N ASP A 138 -23.83 -13.18 39.25
CA ASP A 138 -25.15 -13.78 38.91
C ASP A 138 -25.47 -13.52 37.38
N ASN A 139 -25.18 -12.31 36.90
CA ASN A 139 -25.32 -12.00 35.49
C ASN A 139 -24.39 -12.85 34.61
N TYR A 140 -23.13 -13.01 35.00
CA TYR A 140 -22.17 -13.87 34.31
C TYR A 140 -22.65 -15.32 34.24
N LEU A 141 -23.12 -15.89 35.36
CA LEU A 141 -23.63 -17.25 35.39
C LEU A 141 -24.82 -17.47 34.43
N LYS A 142 -25.75 -16.52 34.35
CA LYS A 142 -26.90 -16.56 33.42
C LYS A 142 -26.44 -16.56 31.95
N LEU A 143 -25.34 -15.93 31.66
CA LEU A 143 -24.81 -15.87 30.30
C LEU A 143 -23.89 -17.04 29.96
N ALA A 144 -23.07 -17.49 30.91
CA ALA A 144 -22.08 -18.54 30.68
C ALA A 144 -22.69 -19.97 30.60
N ASN A 145 -23.91 -20.18 31.13
CA ASN A 145 -24.57 -21.50 31.20
C ASN A 145 -23.71 -22.58 31.89
N ASN A 146 -22.87 -22.16 32.84
CA ASN A 146 -21.92 -23.04 33.54
C ASN A 146 -22.53 -23.60 34.83
N THR A 147 -22.92 -24.89 34.85
CA THR A 147 -23.50 -25.55 36.01
C THR A 147 -22.52 -25.73 37.15
N ALA A 148 -21.23 -25.92 36.88
CA ALA A 148 -20.20 -26.08 37.92
C ALA A 148 -19.94 -24.78 38.69
N ALA A 149 -20.10 -23.63 38.05
CA ALA A 149 -19.98 -22.34 38.70
C ALA A 149 -21.19 -21.96 39.56
N LEU A 150 -22.36 -22.59 39.33
CA LEU A 150 -23.54 -22.44 40.18
C LEU A 150 -23.31 -23.02 41.59
N ASP A 151 -22.55 -24.10 41.71
CA ASP A 151 -22.22 -24.71 42.99
C ASP A 151 -21.41 -23.77 43.90
N LEU A 152 -20.70 -22.81 43.31
CA LEU A 152 -19.92 -21.80 44.05
C LEU A 152 -20.73 -20.60 44.53
N MET A 153 -21.99 -20.44 44.07
CA MET A 153 -22.83 -19.29 44.44
C MET A 153 -23.09 -19.23 45.96
N GLY A 154 -23.20 -20.38 46.60
CA GLY A 154 -23.30 -20.45 48.06
C GLY A 154 -22.07 -19.85 48.76
N ASN A 155 -20.88 -20.11 48.26
CA ASN A 155 -19.62 -19.60 48.77
C ASN A 155 -19.45 -18.10 48.50
N VAL A 156 -19.93 -17.63 47.34
CA VAL A 156 -19.94 -16.21 46.97
C VAL A 156 -20.80 -15.39 47.91
N VAL A 157 -22.00 -15.88 48.22
CA VAL A 157 -22.92 -15.21 49.15
C VAL A 157 -22.42 -15.28 50.61
N ALA A 158 -21.72 -16.37 50.98
CA ALA A 158 -21.16 -16.55 52.31
C ALA A 158 -19.87 -15.76 52.57
N ALA A 159 -19.22 -15.24 51.54
CA ALA A 159 -17.98 -14.47 51.65
C ALA A 159 -18.22 -13.13 52.32
N LYS A 160 -17.64 -12.93 53.51
CA LYS A 160 -17.82 -11.70 54.31
C LYS A 160 -16.76 -10.62 54.04
N ARG A 161 -15.75 -10.91 53.26
CA ARG A 161 -14.59 -10.03 53.01
C ARG A 161 -14.31 -9.83 51.52
N PRO A 162 -13.88 -8.64 51.08
CA PRO A 162 -13.65 -8.36 49.65
C PRO A 162 -12.66 -9.33 49.01
N GLY A 163 -11.55 -9.65 49.68
CA GLY A 163 -10.52 -10.54 49.18
C GLY A 163 -10.97 -11.98 48.99
N ALA A 164 -11.73 -12.51 49.96
CA ALA A 164 -12.31 -13.85 49.88
C ALA A 164 -13.37 -13.93 48.76
N LEU A 165 -14.21 -12.90 48.64
CA LEU A 165 -15.20 -12.78 47.56
C LEU A 165 -14.55 -12.79 46.20
N ALA A 166 -13.50 -11.98 46.01
CA ALA A 166 -12.76 -11.91 44.76
C ALA A 166 -12.14 -13.28 44.40
N ASP A 167 -11.58 -13.98 45.35
CA ASP A 167 -10.95 -15.30 45.15
C ASP A 167 -11.96 -16.36 44.74
N VAL A 168 -13.13 -16.40 45.37
CA VAL A 168 -14.21 -17.36 45.05
C VAL A 168 -14.76 -17.08 43.64
N ILE A 169 -15.02 -15.83 43.32
CA ILE A 169 -15.51 -15.44 41.96
C ILE A 169 -14.46 -15.77 40.91
N ALA A 170 -13.19 -15.40 41.11
CA ALA A 170 -12.11 -15.69 40.17
C ALA A 170 -11.91 -17.20 39.93
N ALA A 171 -12.11 -18.01 40.95
CA ALA A 171 -12.07 -19.46 40.81
C ALA A 171 -13.20 -20.00 39.93
N GLY A 172 -14.43 -19.44 40.05
CA GLY A 172 -15.62 -19.84 39.31
C GLY A 172 -15.68 -19.34 37.86
N MET A 173 -14.90 -18.35 37.50
CA MET A 173 -14.84 -17.85 36.10
C MET A 173 -14.09 -18.82 35.19
N GLU A 174 -14.57 -18.96 33.94
CA GLU A 174 -13.89 -19.72 32.90
C GLU A 174 -12.82 -18.85 32.19
N LEU A 175 -11.71 -18.71 32.89
CA LEU A 175 -10.58 -17.91 32.41
C LEU A 175 -9.32 -18.76 32.25
N ALA A 176 -8.45 -18.37 31.35
CA ALA A 176 -7.12 -18.99 31.23
C ALA A 176 -6.31 -18.80 32.51
N TYR A 177 -5.47 -19.80 32.83
CA TYR A 177 -4.70 -19.84 34.08
C TYR A 177 -3.82 -18.61 34.32
N ASN A 178 -3.28 -18.03 33.28
CA ASN A 178 -2.48 -16.80 33.35
C ASN A 178 -3.33 -15.60 33.83
N ARG A 179 -4.58 -15.48 33.39
CA ARG A 179 -5.52 -14.46 33.87
C ARG A 179 -5.93 -14.73 35.33
N LYS A 180 -6.16 -15.97 35.68
CA LYS A 180 -6.41 -16.33 37.08
C LYS A 180 -5.22 -16.00 37.97
N GLN A 181 -4.00 -16.18 37.46
CA GLN A 181 -2.78 -15.85 38.18
C GLN A 181 -2.64 -14.33 38.44
N GLU A 182 -3.07 -13.47 37.51
CA GLU A 182 -3.09 -12.01 37.69
C GLU A 182 -3.93 -11.59 38.92
N PHE A 183 -5.08 -12.25 39.14
CA PHE A 183 -5.88 -12.05 40.37
C PHE A 183 -5.16 -12.55 41.62
N LEU A 184 -4.47 -13.67 41.54
CA LEU A 184 -3.71 -14.20 42.65
C LEU A 184 -2.57 -13.27 43.08
N GLU A 185 -1.91 -12.63 42.14
CA GLU A 185 -0.80 -11.69 42.35
C GLU A 185 -1.23 -10.33 42.88
N ARG A 186 -2.48 -9.94 42.67
CA ARG A 186 -3.01 -8.68 43.21
C ARG A 186 -3.26 -8.83 44.69
N LEU A 187 -2.34 -8.32 45.53
CA LEU A 187 -2.35 -8.51 46.98
C LEU A 187 -3.38 -7.65 47.70
N ASN A 188 -3.67 -6.43 47.18
CA ASN A 188 -4.70 -5.56 47.74
C ASN A 188 -6.09 -6.19 47.52
N PRO A 189 -6.88 -6.49 48.54
CA PRO A 189 -8.19 -7.13 48.39
C PRO A 189 -9.21 -6.30 47.61
N TYR A 190 -9.22 -5.00 47.80
CA TYR A 190 -10.11 -4.06 47.11
C TYR A 190 -9.81 -3.98 45.61
N GLU A 191 -8.55 -3.72 45.24
CA GLU A 191 -8.11 -3.67 43.83
C GLU A 191 -8.34 -4.99 43.11
N ARG A 192 -8.18 -6.12 43.84
CA ARG A 192 -8.44 -7.45 43.27
C ARG A 192 -9.92 -7.66 42.98
N LEU A 193 -10.82 -7.24 43.88
CA LEU A 193 -12.27 -7.32 43.68
C LEU A 193 -12.71 -6.45 42.51
N GLU A 194 -12.18 -5.22 42.38
CA GLU A 194 -12.44 -4.32 41.27
C GLU A 194 -11.98 -4.91 39.94
N MET A 195 -10.80 -5.52 39.92
CA MET A 195 -10.27 -6.21 38.76
C MET A 195 -11.16 -7.39 38.32
N VAL A 196 -11.67 -8.16 39.29
CA VAL A 196 -12.60 -9.27 39.02
C VAL A 196 -13.90 -8.75 38.44
N ILE A 197 -14.50 -7.68 38.97
CA ILE A 197 -15.72 -7.06 38.46
C ILE A 197 -15.53 -6.59 37.02
N THR A 198 -14.45 -5.84 36.74
CA THR A 198 -14.14 -5.35 35.38
C THR A 198 -13.98 -6.50 34.39
N THR A 199 -13.31 -7.58 34.79
CA THR A 199 -13.14 -8.75 33.96
C THR A 199 -14.48 -9.47 33.72
N MET A 200 -15.35 -9.60 34.71
CA MET A 200 -16.69 -10.19 34.56
C MET A 200 -17.54 -9.39 33.57
N GLN A 201 -17.52 -8.06 33.66
CA GLN A 201 -18.26 -7.18 32.75
C GLN A 201 -17.79 -7.36 31.30
N HIS A 202 -16.48 -7.44 31.08
CA HIS A 202 -15.92 -7.74 29.77
C HIS A 202 -16.35 -9.13 29.25
N GLU A 203 -16.25 -10.16 30.08
CA GLU A 203 -16.67 -11.52 29.68
C GLU A 203 -18.18 -11.59 29.40
N CYS A 204 -19.01 -10.90 30.17
CA CYS A 204 -20.44 -10.78 29.90
C CYS A 204 -20.72 -10.16 28.52
N GLN A 205 -20.01 -9.10 28.14
CA GLN A 205 -20.13 -8.51 26.81
C GLN A 205 -19.75 -9.48 25.69
N VAL A 206 -18.64 -10.21 25.86
CA VAL A 206 -18.20 -11.23 24.88
C VAL A 206 -19.25 -12.34 24.74
N LEU A 207 -19.79 -12.84 25.85
CA LEU A 207 -20.83 -13.88 25.86
C LEU A 207 -22.14 -13.41 25.22
N GLN A 208 -22.53 -12.16 25.42
CA GLN A 208 -23.69 -11.56 24.75
C GLN A 208 -23.51 -11.51 23.24
N ILE A 209 -22.37 -11.01 22.77
CA ILE A 209 -22.05 -10.98 21.34
C ILE A 209 -22.05 -12.39 20.74
N LYS A 210 -21.46 -13.38 21.44
CA LYS A 210 -21.45 -14.76 21.00
C LYS A 210 -22.87 -15.32 20.84
N ARG A 211 -23.77 -15.09 21.81
CA ARG A 211 -25.18 -15.49 21.72
C ARG A 211 -25.92 -14.82 20.58
N GLU A 212 -25.68 -13.54 20.32
CA GLU A 212 -26.27 -12.86 19.16
C GLU A 212 -25.84 -13.47 17.83
N ILE A 213 -24.53 -13.81 17.71
CA ILE A 213 -24.01 -14.46 16.51
C ILE A 213 -24.62 -15.84 16.32
N GLU A 214 -24.69 -16.64 17.39
CA GLU A 214 -25.29 -17.98 17.38
C GLU A 214 -26.78 -17.92 16.97
N ASN A 215 -27.54 -16.97 17.52
CA ASN A 215 -28.94 -16.77 17.16
C ASN A 215 -29.11 -16.34 15.71
N LYS A 216 -28.31 -15.41 15.22
CA LYS A 216 -28.31 -14.98 13.81
C LYS A 216 -27.94 -16.14 12.87
N THR A 217 -26.97 -16.96 13.29
CA THR A 217 -26.55 -18.13 12.51
C THR A 217 -27.67 -19.19 12.46
N LYS A 218 -28.30 -19.48 13.60
CA LYS A 218 -29.44 -20.41 13.66
C LYS A 218 -30.62 -19.94 12.79
N GLN A 219 -30.97 -18.66 12.86
CA GLN A 219 -32.01 -18.09 12.00
C GLN A 219 -31.68 -18.20 10.51
N ARG A 220 -30.40 -18.02 10.13
CA ARG A 220 -29.95 -18.22 8.74
C ARG A 220 -30.04 -19.68 8.30
N ILE A 221 -29.66 -20.61 9.18
CA ILE A 221 -29.74 -22.06 8.91
C ILE A 221 -31.20 -22.46 8.73
N ASP A 222 -32.10 -22.06 9.65
CA ASP A 222 -33.52 -22.35 9.60
C ASP A 222 -34.17 -21.77 8.32
N LYS A 223 -33.76 -20.53 7.92
CA LYS A 223 -34.22 -19.92 6.68
C LYS A 223 -33.74 -20.68 5.46
N ASN A 224 -32.47 -21.07 5.42
CA ASN A 224 -31.89 -21.83 4.31
C ASN A 224 -32.51 -23.24 4.20
N GLN A 225 -32.77 -23.92 5.33
CA GLN A 225 -33.46 -25.19 5.34
C GLN A 225 -34.91 -25.07 4.81
N ARG A 226 -35.61 -24.01 5.23
CA ARG A 226 -36.97 -23.76 4.73
C ARG A 226 -36.96 -23.42 3.23
N GLU A 227 -36.03 -22.63 2.76
CA GLU A 227 -35.84 -22.36 1.32
C GLU A 227 -35.48 -23.64 0.54
N TYR A 228 -34.66 -24.52 1.14
CA TYR A 228 -34.33 -25.83 0.55
C TYR A 228 -35.56 -26.71 0.42
N TYR A 229 -36.36 -26.85 1.49
CA TYR A 229 -37.60 -27.63 1.46
C TYR A 229 -38.61 -27.07 0.43
N LEU A 230 -38.79 -25.76 0.39
CA LEU A 230 -39.68 -25.13 -0.59
C LEU A 230 -39.19 -25.31 -2.04
N ARG A 231 -37.87 -25.32 -2.26
CA ARG A 231 -37.30 -25.62 -3.59
C ARG A 231 -37.48 -27.08 -3.96
N GLU A 232 -37.33 -28.00 -3.03
CA GLU A 232 -37.52 -29.42 -3.28
C GLU A 232 -38.99 -29.75 -3.54
N GLU A 233 -39.93 -29.13 -2.77
CA GLU A 233 -41.35 -29.18 -3.03
C GLU A 233 -41.73 -28.61 -4.43
N MET A 234 -41.17 -27.45 -4.79
CA MET A 234 -41.35 -26.85 -6.10
C MET A 234 -40.80 -27.76 -7.23
N LYS A 235 -39.71 -28.47 -6.97
CA LYS A 235 -39.12 -29.41 -7.93
C LYS A 235 -40.01 -30.65 -8.13
N VAL A 236 -40.53 -31.22 -7.05
CA VAL A 236 -41.51 -32.33 -7.12
C VAL A 236 -42.77 -31.91 -7.86
N ILE A 237 -43.27 -30.71 -7.59
CA ILE A 237 -44.42 -30.14 -8.29
C ILE A 237 -44.09 -29.91 -9.78
N GLN A 238 -42.92 -29.42 -10.13
CA GLN A 238 -42.48 -29.26 -11.51
C GLN A 238 -42.28 -30.61 -12.23
N GLU A 239 -41.76 -31.63 -11.53
CA GLU A 239 -41.66 -33.00 -12.06
C GLU A 239 -43.07 -33.62 -12.31
N GLU A 240 -44.04 -33.41 -11.42
CA GLU A 240 -45.43 -33.88 -11.59
C GLU A 240 -46.21 -33.11 -12.67
N LEU A 241 -45.90 -31.82 -12.86
CA LEU A 241 -46.50 -30.99 -13.91
C LEU A 241 -45.89 -31.24 -15.30
N GLY A 242 -44.85 -32.07 -15.39
CA GLY A 242 -44.23 -32.42 -16.67
C GLY A 242 -43.35 -31.32 -17.26
N ASP A 243 -42.94 -30.35 -16.42
CA ASP A 243 -42.09 -29.23 -16.82
C ASP A 243 -40.64 -29.72 -16.96
N LYS A 244 -40.32 -30.23 -18.15
CA LYS A 244 -38.96 -30.60 -18.57
C LYS A 244 -38.06 -29.39 -18.81
N ASP A 245 -38.43 -28.21 -18.36
CA ASP A 245 -37.98 -26.94 -18.92
C ASP A 245 -36.79 -26.25 -18.22
N GLY A 246 -36.16 -26.85 -17.21
CA GLY A 246 -35.00 -26.18 -16.59
C GLY A 246 -33.71 -26.25 -17.43
N VAL A 247 -33.20 -27.45 -17.72
CA VAL A 247 -31.91 -27.66 -18.37
C VAL A 247 -32.05 -27.82 -19.89
N GLY A 248 -33.17 -28.40 -20.35
CA GLY A 248 -33.44 -28.55 -21.77
C GLY A 248 -33.69 -27.22 -22.48
N ALA A 249 -34.37 -26.28 -21.82
CA ALA A 249 -34.55 -24.93 -22.34
C ALA A 249 -33.26 -24.13 -22.39
N ASP A 250 -32.43 -24.23 -21.35
CA ASP A 250 -31.08 -23.62 -21.36
C ASP A 250 -30.20 -24.20 -22.49
N ALA A 251 -30.21 -25.50 -22.67
CA ALA A 251 -29.48 -26.16 -23.76
C ALA A 251 -29.95 -25.69 -25.15
N ALA A 252 -31.28 -25.58 -25.37
CA ALA A 252 -31.84 -25.05 -26.61
C ALA A 252 -31.43 -23.58 -26.82
N LYS A 253 -31.46 -22.76 -25.78
CA LYS A 253 -31.05 -21.37 -25.81
C LYS A 253 -29.56 -21.23 -26.17
N TYR A 254 -28.69 -22.04 -25.57
CA TYR A 254 -27.26 -22.02 -25.86
C TYR A 254 -26.97 -22.47 -27.30
N ARG A 255 -27.68 -23.45 -27.85
CA ARG A 255 -27.57 -23.86 -29.25
C ARG A 255 -28.02 -22.74 -30.21
N THR A 256 -29.11 -22.05 -29.91
CA THR A 256 -29.53 -20.89 -30.70
C THR A 256 -28.51 -19.78 -30.68
N GLN A 257 -27.96 -19.43 -29.52
CA GLN A 257 -26.89 -18.43 -29.41
C GLN A 257 -25.61 -18.85 -30.15
N MET A 258 -25.26 -20.14 -30.11
CA MET A 258 -24.13 -20.67 -30.83
C MET A 258 -24.30 -20.58 -32.34
N ASP A 259 -25.50 -20.84 -32.85
CA ASP A 259 -25.83 -20.71 -34.26
C ASP A 259 -25.81 -19.27 -34.75
N GLU A 260 -26.32 -18.34 -33.93
CA GLU A 260 -26.30 -16.89 -34.20
C GLU A 260 -24.84 -16.36 -34.27
N LYS A 261 -23.98 -16.77 -33.35
CA LYS A 261 -22.60 -16.30 -33.28
C LYS A 261 -21.63 -17.03 -34.22
N ASN A 262 -22.02 -18.18 -34.72
CA ASN A 262 -21.24 -19.02 -35.66
C ASN A 262 -19.74 -19.11 -35.29
N PRO A 263 -19.38 -19.61 -34.08
CA PRO A 263 -18.00 -19.73 -33.69
C PRO A 263 -17.23 -20.77 -34.52
N PRO A 264 -15.89 -20.77 -34.52
CA PRO A 264 -15.07 -21.75 -35.22
C PRO A 264 -15.45 -23.20 -34.85
N ALA A 265 -15.25 -24.16 -35.78
CA ALA A 265 -15.71 -25.54 -35.61
C ALA A 265 -15.22 -26.18 -34.29
N HIS A 266 -13.95 -25.99 -33.92
CA HIS A 266 -13.40 -26.55 -32.69
C HIS A 266 -14.04 -25.96 -31.39
N VAL A 267 -14.51 -24.71 -31.44
CA VAL A 267 -15.23 -24.08 -30.34
C VAL A 267 -16.64 -24.62 -30.27
N ARG A 268 -17.32 -24.72 -31.43
CA ARG A 268 -18.66 -25.28 -31.56
C ARG A 268 -18.69 -26.70 -31.00
N ASP A 269 -17.76 -27.55 -31.39
CA ASP A 269 -17.64 -28.94 -30.91
C ASP A 269 -17.45 -29.02 -29.40
N THR A 270 -16.71 -28.05 -28.83
CA THR A 270 -16.46 -28.02 -27.39
C THR A 270 -17.72 -27.57 -26.63
N ILE A 271 -18.43 -26.55 -27.14
CA ILE A 271 -19.68 -26.09 -26.56
C ILE A 271 -20.73 -27.20 -26.58
N GLU A 272 -20.88 -27.93 -27.72
CA GLU A 272 -21.82 -29.05 -27.80
C GLU A 272 -21.49 -30.15 -26.80
N LYS A 273 -20.23 -30.57 -26.70
CA LYS A 273 -19.79 -31.57 -25.71
C LYS A 273 -20.11 -31.13 -24.27
N GLU A 274 -19.94 -29.86 -23.98
CA GLU A 274 -20.22 -29.35 -22.64
C GLU A 274 -21.72 -29.19 -22.38
N ILE A 275 -22.54 -28.86 -23.40
CA ILE A 275 -24.01 -28.90 -23.32
C ILE A 275 -24.47 -30.33 -23.06
N ASP A 276 -23.96 -31.32 -23.79
CA ASP A 276 -24.29 -32.74 -23.60
C ASP A 276 -23.88 -33.25 -22.20
N ARG A 277 -22.77 -32.73 -21.67
CA ARG A 277 -22.35 -32.98 -20.30
C ARG A 277 -23.29 -32.37 -19.29
N MET A 278 -23.66 -31.09 -19.48
CA MET A 278 -24.58 -30.36 -18.61
C MET A 278 -25.95 -31.05 -18.53
N LEU A 279 -26.45 -31.60 -19.63
CA LEU A 279 -27.70 -32.39 -19.69
C LEU A 279 -27.67 -33.67 -18.84
N LYS A 280 -26.48 -34.23 -18.63
CA LYS A 280 -26.29 -35.49 -17.86
C LYS A 280 -26.02 -35.22 -16.35
N ILE A 281 -25.71 -33.99 -15.97
CA ILE A 281 -25.39 -33.63 -14.59
C ILE A 281 -26.68 -33.18 -13.87
N PRO A 282 -26.95 -33.66 -12.64
CA PRO A 282 -28.08 -33.17 -11.85
C PRO A 282 -28.00 -31.64 -11.63
N VAL A 283 -29.09 -30.94 -11.77
CA VAL A 283 -29.17 -29.46 -11.63
C VAL A 283 -28.66 -28.98 -10.28
N THR A 284 -28.80 -29.79 -9.25
CA THR A 284 -28.37 -29.51 -7.88
C THR A 284 -26.86 -29.67 -7.65
N SER A 285 -26.13 -30.27 -8.61
CA SER A 285 -24.67 -30.44 -8.52
C SER A 285 -23.94 -29.12 -8.76
N PRO A 286 -22.96 -28.79 -7.96
CA PRO A 286 -22.06 -27.64 -8.21
C PRO A 286 -21.40 -27.68 -9.59
N GLU A 287 -21.16 -28.87 -10.15
CA GLU A 287 -20.59 -29.06 -11.47
C GLU A 287 -21.51 -28.53 -12.59
N SER A 288 -22.83 -28.58 -12.41
CA SER A 288 -23.79 -28.01 -13.38
C SER A 288 -23.59 -26.50 -13.55
N ASN A 289 -23.33 -25.78 -12.46
CA ASN A 289 -23.04 -24.34 -12.50
C ASN A 289 -21.67 -24.06 -13.16
N VAL A 290 -20.69 -24.94 -12.97
CA VAL A 290 -19.37 -24.80 -13.63
C VAL A 290 -19.53 -24.95 -15.13
N SER A 291 -20.21 -25.99 -15.61
CA SER A 291 -20.47 -26.21 -17.04
C SER A 291 -21.28 -25.04 -17.65
N ARG A 292 -22.31 -24.55 -16.95
CA ARG A 292 -23.12 -23.40 -17.38
C ARG A 292 -22.25 -22.16 -17.55
N THR A 293 -21.47 -21.81 -16.52
CA THR A 293 -20.55 -20.64 -16.55
C THR A 293 -19.52 -20.77 -17.68
N TYR A 294 -19.04 -21.96 -17.93
CA TYR A 294 -18.09 -22.22 -19.01
C TYR A 294 -18.72 -22.02 -20.40
N ILE A 295 -19.91 -22.59 -20.65
CA ILE A 295 -20.65 -22.40 -21.90
C ILE A 295 -20.97 -20.91 -22.12
N GLU A 296 -21.49 -20.22 -21.09
CA GLU A 296 -21.79 -18.80 -21.16
C GLU A 296 -20.54 -17.95 -21.44
N THR A 297 -19.41 -18.34 -20.88
CA THR A 297 -18.14 -17.66 -21.15
C THR A 297 -17.73 -17.85 -22.61
N LEU A 298 -17.73 -19.08 -23.13
CA LEU A 298 -17.39 -19.35 -24.53
C LEU A 298 -18.32 -18.63 -25.51
N LEU A 299 -19.62 -18.63 -25.24
CA LEU A 299 -20.61 -17.92 -26.04
C LEU A 299 -20.50 -16.39 -25.94
N SER A 300 -19.94 -15.85 -24.85
CA SER A 300 -19.77 -14.42 -24.68
C SER A 300 -18.54 -13.84 -25.35
N LEU A 301 -17.60 -14.71 -25.76
CA LEU A 301 -16.35 -14.28 -26.42
C LEU A 301 -16.60 -13.95 -27.89
N PRO A 302 -15.98 -12.92 -28.43
CA PRO A 302 -15.96 -12.67 -29.86
C PRO A 302 -15.01 -13.66 -30.52
N TRP A 303 -15.51 -14.49 -31.40
CA TRP A 303 -14.71 -15.48 -32.16
C TRP A 303 -14.49 -15.04 -33.62
N THR A 304 -15.45 -14.33 -34.18
CA THR A 304 -15.47 -13.91 -35.59
C THR A 304 -15.84 -12.45 -35.77
N GLU A 305 -16.42 -11.80 -34.75
CA GLU A 305 -16.89 -10.43 -34.83
C GLU A 305 -15.74 -9.44 -34.99
N THR A 306 -15.72 -8.66 -36.05
CA THR A 306 -14.70 -7.64 -36.36
C THR A 306 -15.36 -6.27 -36.52
N THR A 307 -14.62 -5.21 -36.18
CA THR A 307 -14.93 -3.84 -36.62
C THR A 307 -14.25 -3.57 -37.96
N GLU A 308 -14.93 -2.83 -38.85
CA GLU A 308 -14.30 -2.33 -40.08
C GLU A 308 -13.26 -1.28 -39.71
N GLU A 309 -12.01 -1.51 -40.10
CA GLU A 309 -10.90 -0.62 -39.78
C GLU A 309 -10.83 0.51 -40.76
N SER A 310 -10.60 1.74 -40.25
CA SER A 310 -10.28 2.91 -41.04
C SER A 310 -8.77 3.18 -40.96
N PHE A 311 -8.11 3.18 -42.12
CA PHE A 311 -6.69 3.55 -42.23
C PHE A 311 -6.48 4.88 -42.99
N ASP A 312 -7.34 5.87 -42.71
CA ASP A 312 -7.15 7.22 -43.22
C ASP A 312 -6.19 7.99 -42.29
N LEU A 313 -4.94 8.15 -42.73
CA LEU A 313 -3.91 8.86 -41.97
C LEU A 313 -4.24 10.34 -41.76
N ALA A 314 -4.92 10.99 -42.73
CA ALA A 314 -5.31 12.40 -42.59
C ALA A 314 -6.42 12.58 -41.54
N GLU A 315 -7.36 11.63 -41.49
CA GLU A 315 -8.40 11.64 -40.45
C GLU A 315 -7.83 11.25 -39.07
N ALA A 316 -6.87 10.32 -39.02
CA ALA A 316 -6.17 9.98 -37.81
C ALA A 316 -5.37 11.19 -37.24
N GLU A 317 -4.65 11.90 -38.07
CA GLU A 317 -3.95 13.11 -37.67
C GLU A 317 -4.92 14.16 -37.12
N LYS A 318 -6.02 14.40 -37.82
CA LYS A 318 -7.07 15.33 -37.38
C LYS A 318 -7.65 14.95 -36.02
N ILE A 319 -7.98 13.68 -35.79
CA ILE A 319 -8.51 13.20 -34.51
C ILE A 319 -7.49 13.37 -33.37
N LEU A 320 -6.21 13.08 -33.65
CA LEU A 320 -5.14 13.26 -32.69
C LEU A 320 -4.92 14.73 -32.35
N ASP A 321 -5.07 15.63 -33.33
CA ASP A 321 -4.95 17.08 -33.13
C ASP A 321 -6.14 17.67 -32.37
N GLU A 322 -7.34 17.21 -32.64
CA GLU A 322 -8.55 17.63 -31.94
C GLU A 322 -8.58 17.18 -30.50
N ASP A 323 -8.10 15.95 -30.21
CA ASP A 323 -8.16 15.37 -28.89
C ASP A 323 -6.95 15.74 -27.99
N HIS A 324 -5.82 16.17 -28.61
CA HIS A 324 -4.56 16.42 -27.90
C HIS A 324 -3.83 17.65 -28.42
N TYR A 325 -3.60 18.61 -27.53
CA TYR A 325 -2.79 19.77 -27.83
C TYR A 325 -1.28 19.46 -27.78
N GLY A 326 -0.49 19.96 -28.72
CA GLY A 326 0.96 19.76 -28.74
C GLY A 326 1.38 18.33 -29.14
N MET A 327 2.43 17.82 -28.50
CA MET A 327 2.94 16.44 -28.65
C MET A 327 3.28 16.02 -30.09
N LYS A 328 3.82 16.97 -30.93
CA LYS A 328 4.06 16.73 -32.36
C LYS A 328 4.84 15.45 -32.64
N LYS A 329 5.98 15.22 -31.96
CA LYS A 329 6.82 14.02 -32.13
C LYS A 329 6.06 12.72 -31.81
N VAL A 330 5.23 12.73 -30.74
CA VAL A 330 4.43 11.58 -30.35
C VAL A 330 3.38 11.24 -31.38
N LYS A 331 2.67 12.25 -31.90
CA LYS A 331 1.67 12.09 -32.95
C LYS A 331 2.30 11.57 -34.24
N GLU A 332 3.44 12.15 -34.65
CA GLU A 332 4.18 11.71 -35.82
C GLU A 332 4.61 10.26 -35.75
N ARG A 333 5.17 9.81 -34.60
CA ARG A 333 5.53 8.42 -34.38
C ARG A 333 4.32 7.48 -34.42
N ILE A 334 3.19 7.90 -33.87
CA ILE A 334 1.95 7.13 -33.95
C ILE A 334 1.48 7.02 -35.41
N LEU A 335 1.51 8.11 -36.19
CA LEU A 335 1.13 8.11 -37.60
C LEU A 335 2.07 7.26 -38.46
N GLU A 336 3.39 7.30 -38.20
CA GLU A 336 4.37 6.41 -38.82
C GLU A 336 4.02 4.93 -38.56
N TYR A 337 3.73 4.59 -37.30
CA TYR A 337 3.33 3.24 -36.92
C TYR A 337 2.05 2.80 -37.64
N LEU A 338 1.04 3.67 -37.71
CA LEU A 338 -0.21 3.38 -38.41
C LEU A 338 0.01 3.21 -39.91
N ALA A 339 0.93 4.00 -40.53
CA ALA A 339 1.31 3.90 -41.93
C ALA A 339 1.99 2.55 -42.24
N VAL A 340 2.93 2.11 -41.38
CA VAL A 340 3.58 0.80 -41.51
C VAL A 340 2.55 -0.32 -41.43
N ARG A 341 1.63 -0.25 -40.49
CA ARG A 341 0.57 -1.26 -40.31
C ARG A 341 -0.39 -1.31 -41.49
N LYS A 342 -0.72 -0.17 -42.10
CA LYS A 342 -1.51 -0.09 -43.34
C LYS A 342 -0.81 -0.79 -44.48
N ASN A 343 0.50 -0.58 -44.61
CA ASN A 343 1.30 -1.11 -45.72
C ASN A 343 1.65 -2.61 -45.58
N ALA A 344 1.78 -3.09 -44.34
CA ALA A 344 2.11 -4.46 -43.99
C ALA A 344 1.15 -5.04 -42.94
N PRO A 345 -0.11 -5.37 -43.27
CA PRO A 345 -1.12 -5.81 -42.32
C PRO A 345 -0.77 -7.12 -41.57
N GLU A 346 -0.02 -8.01 -42.25
CA GLU A 346 0.44 -9.30 -41.71
C GLU A 346 1.81 -9.22 -41.03
N GLY A 347 2.45 -8.06 -41.04
CA GLY A 347 3.72 -7.84 -40.36
C GLY A 347 3.58 -7.93 -38.85
N HIS A 348 4.58 -8.52 -38.18
CA HIS A 348 4.64 -8.49 -36.71
C HIS A 348 4.76 -7.03 -36.24
N ALA A 349 3.63 -6.46 -35.80
CA ALA A 349 3.60 -5.09 -35.35
C ALA A 349 4.33 -4.98 -34.00
N THR A 350 5.34 -4.15 -33.94
CA THR A 350 5.99 -3.73 -32.69
C THR A 350 4.93 -3.15 -31.74
N ILE A 351 5.08 -3.35 -30.46
CA ILE A 351 4.10 -2.89 -29.46
C ILE A 351 4.44 -1.45 -29.05
N LEU A 352 3.53 -0.51 -29.27
CA LEU A 352 3.76 0.85 -28.83
C LEU A 352 3.68 0.97 -27.30
N CYS A 353 4.73 1.49 -26.69
CA CYS A 353 4.77 1.78 -25.25
C CYS A 353 4.93 3.29 -25.00
N LEU A 354 3.89 3.89 -24.44
CA LEU A 354 3.88 5.30 -24.07
C LEU A 354 4.46 5.46 -22.67
N VAL A 355 5.64 6.08 -22.56
CA VAL A 355 6.35 6.25 -21.29
C VAL A 355 6.39 7.73 -20.90
N GLY A 356 6.15 8.04 -19.65
CA GLY A 356 6.24 9.43 -19.17
C GLY A 356 5.53 9.63 -17.83
N PRO A 357 5.60 10.83 -17.27
CA PRO A 357 5.02 11.12 -15.97
C PRO A 357 3.49 10.95 -15.96
N PRO A 358 2.89 10.81 -14.76
CA PRO A 358 1.44 10.68 -14.64
C PRO A 358 0.72 11.96 -15.10
N GLY A 359 -0.40 11.79 -15.82
CA GLY A 359 -1.24 12.90 -16.24
C GLY A 359 -0.87 13.61 -17.56
N VAL A 360 0.11 13.09 -18.31
CA VAL A 360 0.51 13.61 -19.62
C VAL A 360 -0.31 13.07 -20.79
N GLY A 361 -1.41 12.35 -20.53
CA GLY A 361 -2.32 11.95 -21.60
C GLY A 361 -2.08 10.55 -22.19
N LYS A 362 -1.18 9.71 -21.66
CA LYS A 362 -0.89 8.36 -22.17
C LYS A 362 -2.14 7.53 -22.51
N THR A 363 -3.03 7.41 -21.54
CA THR A 363 -4.28 6.64 -21.69
C THR A 363 -5.28 7.28 -22.63
N SER A 364 -5.30 8.62 -22.74
CA SER A 364 -6.18 9.33 -23.67
C SER A 364 -5.71 9.19 -25.12
N ILE A 365 -4.39 9.25 -25.37
CA ILE A 365 -3.81 9.01 -26.69
C ILE A 365 -4.22 7.63 -27.23
N ALA A 366 -4.07 6.57 -26.42
CA ALA A 366 -4.47 5.23 -26.84
C ALA A 366 -5.97 5.16 -27.23
N ARG A 367 -6.83 5.90 -26.53
CA ARG A 367 -8.25 6.00 -26.88
C ARG A 367 -8.47 6.73 -28.21
N SER A 368 -7.74 7.81 -28.45
CA SER A 368 -7.83 8.55 -29.71
C SER A 368 -7.30 7.74 -30.89
N VAL A 369 -6.26 6.92 -30.70
CA VAL A 369 -5.79 5.96 -31.69
C VAL A 369 -6.86 4.91 -32.01
N ALA A 370 -7.54 4.37 -30.98
CA ALA A 370 -8.64 3.43 -31.19
C ALA A 370 -9.79 4.07 -31.99
N LYS A 371 -10.14 5.33 -31.68
CA LYS A 371 -11.16 6.12 -32.38
C LYS A 371 -10.74 6.36 -33.83
N ALA A 372 -9.48 6.72 -34.09
CA ALA A 372 -8.94 6.95 -35.41
C ALA A 372 -8.95 5.69 -36.30
N LEU A 373 -8.72 4.52 -35.73
CA LEU A 373 -8.78 3.23 -36.41
C LEU A 373 -10.18 2.62 -36.49
N ASN A 374 -11.17 3.23 -35.88
CA ASN A 374 -12.53 2.68 -35.69
C ASN A 374 -12.51 1.29 -35.01
N ARG A 375 -11.61 1.10 -34.03
CA ARG A 375 -11.51 -0.13 -33.23
C ARG A 375 -12.16 0.05 -31.87
N ASN A 376 -12.75 -1.01 -31.36
CA ASN A 376 -13.23 -1.03 -30.00
C ASN A 376 -12.03 -0.89 -29.03
N TYR A 377 -12.20 -0.06 -28.01
CA TYR A 377 -11.17 0.23 -27.02
C TYR A 377 -11.42 -0.51 -25.71
N VAL A 378 -10.46 -1.25 -25.23
CA VAL A 378 -10.47 -1.87 -23.90
C VAL A 378 -9.19 -1.54 -23.16
N ARG A 379 -9.32 -1.32 -21.86
CA ARG A 379 -8.19 -1.02 -20.97
C ARG A 379 -8.07 -2.07 -19.88
N MET A 380 -6.85 -2.60 -19.73
CA MET A 380 -6.48 -3.50 -18.65
C MET A 380 -5.37 -2.86 -17.81
N SER A 381 -5.60 -2.65 -16.50
CA SER A 381 -4.55 -2.18 -15.60
C SER A 381 -3.73 -3.36 -15.11
N LEU A 382 -2.41 -3.24 -15.25
CA LEU A 382 -1.44 -4.21 -14.76
C LEU A 382 -0.86 -3.83 -13.38
N GLY A 383 -1.18 -2.64 -12.90
CA GLY A 383 -0.73 -2.18 -11.59
C GLY A 383 -1.27 -3.05 -10.45
N GLY A 384 -0.36 -3.69 -9.73
CA GLY A 384 -0.70 -4.57 -8.61
C GLY A 384 -0.91 -6.05 -8.97
N VAL A 385 -0.83 -6.42 -10.24
CA VAL A 385 -0.85 -7.82 -10.67
C VAL A 385 0.43 -8.52 -10.21
N LYS A 386 0.29 -9.63 -9.51
CA LYS A 386 1.40 -10.39 -8.92
C LYS A 386 1.37 -11.87 -9.29
N ASP A 387 0.24 -12.38 -9.78
CA ASP A 387 0.02 -13.79 -10.09
C ASP A 387 -0.24 -13.95 -11.59
N GLU A 388 0.41 -14.93 -12.20
CA GLU A 388 0.18 -15.33 -13.59
C GLU A 388 -1.29 -15.70 -13.84
N ALA A 389 -1.94 -16.31 -12.85
CA ALA A 389 -3.34 -16.70 -12.93
C ALA A 389 -4.30 -15.50 -13.11
N GLU A 390 -3.92 -14.28 -12.70
CA GLU A 390 -4.71 -13.10 -13.02
C GLU A 390 -4.75 -12.82 -14.53
N ILE A 391 -3.69 -13.13 -15.28
CA ILE A 391 -3.59 -12.91 -16.73
C ILE A 391 -4.21 -14.06 -17.49
N ARG A 392 -3.86 -15.33 -17.12
CA ARG A 392 -4.25 -16.55 -17.80
C ARG A 392 -5.46 -17.27 -17.23
N GLY A 393 -6.04 -16.78 -16.11
CA GLY A 393 -7.18 -17.44 -15.47
C GLY A 393 -6.81 -18.65 -14.62
N HIS A 394 -7.81 -19.21 -13.97
CA HIS A 394 -7.71 -20.42 -13.16
C HIS A 394 -8.36 -21.61 -13.89
N ARG A 395 -7.82 -22.80 -13.69
CA ARG A 395 -8.40 -24.02 -14.29
C ARG A 395 -9.88 -24.16 -13.91
N LYS A 396 -10.75 -24.43 -14.89
CA LYS A 396 -12.21 -24.53 -14.75
C LYS A 396 -12.68 -25.55 -13.70
N THR A 397 -11.83 -26.50 -13.32
CA THR A 397 -12.14 -27.54 -12.33
C THR A 397 -12.23 -27.02 -10.90
N TYR A 398 -11.74 -25.80 -10.61
CA TYR A 398 -11.83 -25.21 -9.29
C TYR A 398 -13.16 -24.45 -9.10
N ILE A 399 -13.79 -24.60 -7.94
CA ILE A 399 -14.99 -23.84 -7.61
C ILE A 399 -14.62 -22.34 -7.53
N GLY A 400 -15.31 -21.51 -8.31
CA GLY A 400 -15.02 -20.09 -8.41
C GLY A 400 -13.94 -19.71 -9.42
N ALA A 401 -13.51 -20.67 -10.28
CA ALA A 401 -12.59 -20.38 -11.38
C ALA A 401 -13.17 -19.32 -12.33
N MET A 402 -12.32 -18.44 -12.81
CA MET A 402 -12.65 -17.35 -13.71
C MET A 402 -11.63 -17.26 -14.84
N PRO A 403 -12.04 -16.81 -16.04
CA PRO A 403 -11.11 -16.49 -17.11
C PRO A 403 -10.11 -15.39 -16.67
N GLY A 404 -8.95 -15.40 -17.28
CA GLY A 404 -7.93 -14.38 -17.09
C GLY A 404 -8.38 -12.99 -17.56
N ARG A 405 -7.62 -11.99 -17.17
CA ARG A 405 -7.92 -10.59 -17.52
C ARG A 405 -7.89 -10.34 -19.02
N ILE A 406 -7.03 -11.04 -19.79
CA ILE A 406 -6.98 -10.94 -21.25
C ILE A 406 -8.31 -11.38 -21.87
N ILE A 407 -8.78 -12.55 -21.53
CA ILE A 407 -10.06 -13.08 -22.04
C ILE A 407 -11.24 -12.22 -21.59
N ASN A 408 -11.23 -11.75 -20.36
CA ASN A 408 -12.26 -10.80 -19.89
C ASN A 408 -12.22 -9.47 -20.65
N ALA A 409 -11.05 -8.97 -21.01
CA ALA A 409 -10.90 -7.78 -21.84
C ALA A 409 -11.43 -8.01 -23.27
N MET A 410 -11.18 -9.17 -23.86
CA MET A 410 -11.75 -9.57 -25.17
C MET A 410 -13.28 -9.64 -25.12
N LYS A 411 -13.82 -10.23 -24.07
CA LYS A 411 -15.29 -10.24 -23.83
C LYS A 411 -15.87 -8.83 -23.75
N GLN A 412 -15.20 -7.91 -23.05
CA GLN A 412 -15.66 -6.50 -22.94
C GLN A 412 -15.54 -5.76 -24.27
N ALA A 413 -14.53 -6.06 -25.05
CA ALA A 413 -14.31 -5.45 -26.36
C ALA A 413 -15.40 -5.88 -27.37
N GLY A 414 -15.89 -7.13 -27.28
CA GLY A 414 -16.90 -7.67 -28.18
C GLY A 414 -16.46 -7.87 -29.62
N THR A 415 -15.18 -7.73 -29.94
CA THR A 415 -14.58 -7.90 -31.28
C THR A 415 -13.22 -8.55 -31.17
N ILE A 416 -12.76 -9.24 -32.22
CA ILE A 416 -11.44 -9.92 -32.24
C ILE A 416 -10.30 -8.96 -32.53
N ASN A 417 -10.58 -7.74 -33.03
CA ASN A 417 -9.61 -6.74 -33.42
C ASN A 417 -9.66 -5.45 -32.59
N PRO A 418 -9.81 -5.51 -31.25
CA PRO A 418 -9.84 -4.30 -30.44
C PRO A 418 -8.45 -3.65 -30.35
N LEU A 419 -8.42 -2.41 -29.87
CA LEU A 419 -7.22 -1.84 -29.27
C LEU A 419 -7.25 -2.14 -27.77
N MET A 420 -6.29 -2.93 -27.31
CA MET A 420 -6.13 -3.29 -25.90
C MET A 420 -4.99 -2.50 -25.27
N LEU A 421 -5.34 -1.61 -24.34
CA LEU A 421 -4.36 -0.84 -23.58
C LEU A 421 -3.95 -1.58 -22.31
N LEU A 422 -2.68 -1.95 -22.23
CA LEU A 422 -2.03 -2.51 -21.04
C LEU A 422 -1.44 -1.35 -20.22
N ASP A 423 -2.16 -0.92 -19.21
CA ASP A 423 -1.82 0.28 -18.44
C ASP A 423 -0.97 -0.06 -17.22
N GLU A 424 0.03 0.78 -16.94
CA GLU A 424 0.96 0.64 -15.82
C GLU A 424 1.80 -0.66 -15.84
N VAL A 425 2.39 -1.01 -17.00
CA VAL A 425 3.24 -2.20 -17.16
C VAL A 425 4.50 -2.15 -16.27
N ASP A 426 4.94 -0.96 -15.90
CA ASP A 426 6.04 -0.69 -14.97
C ASP A 426 5.75 -1.09 -13.50
N LYS A 427 4.50 -1.41 -13.19
CA LYS A 427 4.06 -1.79 -11.83
C LYS A 427 3.73 -3.28 -11.69
N LEU A 428 4.17 -4.10 -12.63
CA LEU A 428 4.10 -5.55 -12.50
C LEU A 428 4.91 -6.03 -11.29
N GLY A 429 4.28 -6.82 -10.44
CA GLY A 429 4.94 -7.40 -9.28
C GLY A 429 5.51 -8.80 -9.60
N VAL A 430 6.60 -9.17 -8.92
CA VAL A 430 7.12 -10.54 -8.93
C VAL A 430 6.60 -11.26 -7.69
N SER A 431 6.10 -12.49 -7.85
CA SER A 431 5.60 -13.32 -6.76
C SER A 431 6.19 -14.73 -6.82
N TYR A 432 6.18 -15.42 -5.69
CA TYR A 432 6.53 -16.84 -5.62
C TYR A 432 5.56 -17.76 -6.40
N ASN A 433 4.35 -17.30 -6.70
CA ASN A 433 3.26 -18.08 -7.30
C ASN A 433 3.19 -17.96 -8.82
N GLY A 434 4.16 -17.36 -9.48
CA GLY A 434 4.20 -17.22 -10.94
C GLY A 434 4.80 -15.89 -11.40
N ASP A 435 5.14 -15.82 -12.67
CA ASP A 435 5.69 -14.63 -13.31
C ASP A 435 4.67 -14.04 -14.30
N PRO A 436 3.92 -13.00 -13.92
CA PRO A 436 2.98 -12.35 -14.84
C PRO A 436 3.66 -11.73 -16.07
N ALA A 437 4.96 -11.39 -15.98
CA ALA A 437 5.69 -10.90 -17.12
C ALA A 437 5.89 -11.99 -18.19
N ALA A 438 6.13 -13.24 -17.78
CA ALA A 438 6.22 -14.38 -18.69
C ALA A 438 4.89 -14.64 -19.42
N ALA A 439 3.75 -14.55 -18.70
CA ALA A 439 2.44 -14.66 -19.33
C ALA A 439 2.18 -13.55 -20.35
N LEU A 440 2.60 -12.32 -20.05
CA LEU A 440 2.48 -11.21 -21.00
C LEU A 440 3.40 -11.35 -22.21
N LEU A 441 4.57 -11.96 -22.06
CA LEU A 441 5.46 -12.23 -23.19
C LEU A 441 4.78 -13.08 -24.26
N GLU A 442 4.02 -14.12 -23.86
CA GLU A 442 3.26 -14.95 -24.81
C GLU A 442 2.12 -14.16 -25.47
N VAL A 443 1.40 -13.34 -24.70
CA VAL A 443 0.32 -12.49 -25.23
C VAL A 443 0.83 -11.48 -26.26
N LEU A 444 2.01 -10.93 -26.00
CA LEU A 444 2.62 -9.85 -26.79
C LEU A 444 3.54 -10.36 -27.92
N ASP A 445 3.81 -11.66 -27.95
CA ASP A 445 4.61 -12.25 -29.00
C ASP A 445 3.76 -12.56 -30.22
N GLY A 446 3.99 -11.85 -31.34
CA GLY A 446 3.23 -12.04 -32.58
C GLY A 446 3.33 -13.45 -33.17
N GLU A 447 4.36 -14.24 -32.84
CA GLU A 447 4.48 -15.62 -33.28
C GLU A 447 3.64 -16.60 -32.45
N GLN A 448 3.39 -16.27 -31.16
CA GLN A 448 2.74 -17.15 -30.20
C GLN A 448 1.29 -16.74 -29.89
N ASN A 449 0.94 -15.47 -30.02
CA ASN A 449 -0.35 -14.92 -29.59
C ASN A 449 -1.56 -15.42 -30.41
N SER A 450 -1.34 -15.96 -31.59
CA SER A 450 -2.39 -16.60 -32.41
C SER A 450 -2.97 -17.88 -31.76
N THR A 451 -2.24 -18.47 -30.83
CA THR A 451 -2.62 -19.70 -30.12
C THR A 451 -2.64 -19.53 -28.60
N PHE A 452 -2.91 -18.32 -28.13
CA PHE A 452 -2.98 -18.02 -26.70
C PHE A 452 -3.95 -18.95 -25.97
N ARG A 453 -3.54 -19.50 -24.82
CA ARG A 453 -4.39 -20.39 -24.00
C ARG A 453 -4.60 -19.81 -22.61
N ASP A 454 -5.85 -19.49 -22.35
CA ASP A 454 -6.34 -19.23 -21.01
C ASP A 454 -6.64 -20.54 -20.29
N HIS A 455 -6.30 -20.63 -19.00
CA HIS A 455 -6.50 -21.86 -18.21
C HIS A 455 -7.96 -22.19 -17.95
N PHE A 456 -8.85 -21.20 -17.97
CA PHE A 456 -10.29 -21.41 -17.83
C PHE A 456 -10.91 -21.85 -19.15
N VAL A 457 -10.58 -21.15 -20.24
CA VAL A 457 -11.13 -21.39 -21.58
C VAL A 457 -10.58 -22.69 -22.18
N GLU A 458 -9.30 -23.01 -21.94
CA GLU A 458 -8.56 -24.19 -22.41
C GLU A 458 -8.53 -24.39 -23.96
N LEU A 459 -9.15 -23.47 -24.71
CA LEU A 459 -9.11 -23.44 -26.17
C LEU A 459 -8.09 -22.41 -26.65
N PRO A 460 -7.45 -22.66 -27.81
CA PRO A 460 -6.61 -21.64 -28.43
C PRO A 460 -7.47 -20.44 -28.84
N TYR A 461 -7.07 -19.25 -28.43
CA TYR A 461 -7.72 -18.01 -28.75
C TYR A 461 -6.76 -17.10 -29.52
N ASP A 462 -7.20 -16.64 -30.70
CA ASP A 462 -6.37 -15.83 -31.59
C ASP A 462 -6.36 -14.35 -31.16
N LEU A 463 -5.21 -13.91 -30.68
CA LEU A 463 -4.94 -12.49 -30.31
C LEU A 463 -4.15 -11.73 -31.40
N SER A 464 -3.83 -12.34 -32.53
CA SER A 464 -2.99 -11.74 -33.58
C SER A 464 -3.59 -10.46 -34.18
N LYS A 465 -4.92 -10.33 -34.16
CA LYS A 465 -5.64 -9.15 -34.66
C LYS A 465 -5.78 -8.04 -33.62
N VAL A 466 -5.44 -8.29 -32.36
CA VAL A 466 -5.49 -7.30 -31.28
C VAL A 466 -4.37 -6.30 -31.48
N LEU A 467 -4.69 -5.02 -31.36
CA LEU A 467 -3.68 -3.96 -31.30
C LEU A 467 -3.32 -3.69 -29.84
N PHE A 468 -2.15 -4.18 -29.43
CA PHE A 468 -1.65 -3.92 -28.09
C PHE A 468 -0.93 -2.59 -28.01
N MET A 469 -1.28 -1.79 -27.01
CA MET A 469 -0.53 -0.60 -26.60
C MET A 469 -0.23 -0.71 -25.11
N CYS A 470 0.95 -0.24 -24.71
CA CYS A 470 1.38 -0.23 -23.31
C CYS A 470 1.52 1.19 -22.77
N THR A 471 1.35 1.38 -21.47
CA THR A 471 1.77 2.61 -20.79
C THR A 471 2.64 2.29 -19.60
N ALA A 472 3.62 3.15 -19.36
CA ALA A 472 4.49 3.09 -18.20
C ALA A 472 4.79 4.50 -17.67
N ASN A 473 5.20 4.60 -16.40
CA ASN A 473 5.69 5.87 -15.86
C ASN A 473 7.23 5.94 -15.90
N SER A 474 7.91 4.79 -15.81
CA SER A 474 9.37 4.66 -15.91
C SER A 474 9.73 3.40 -16.70
N LEU A 475 10.88 3.42 -17.36
CA LEU A 475 11.44 2.26 -18.07
C LEU A 475 12.20 1.32 -17.14
N ASP A 476 12.69 1.82 -16.01
CA ASP A 476 13.64 1.11 -15.15
C ASP A 476 13.06 -0.16 -14.53
N THR A 477 11.75 -0.19 -14.33
CA THR A 477 11.05 -1.30 -13.68
C THR A 477 10.37 -2.26 -14.66
N ILE A 478 10.43 -1.98 -15.97
CA ILE A 478 9.91 -2.88 -16.99
C ILE A 478 10.92 -4.03 -17.19
N PRO A 479 10.50 -5.28 -17.09
CA PRO A 479 11.36 -6.44 -17.38
C PRO A 479 12.01 -6.34 -18.76
N GLY A 480 13.33 -6.61 -18.84
CA GLY A 480 14.10 -6.49 -20.08
C GLY A 480 13.46 -7.16 -21.29
N PRO A 481 13.05 -8.45 -21.20
CA PRO A 481 12.43 -9.17 -22.33
C PRO A 481 11.13 -8.54 -22.85
N LEU A 482 10.35 -7.88 -22.00
CA LEU A 482 9.16 -7.14 -22.42
C LEU A 482 9.55 -5.82 -23.12
N ARG A 483 10.53 -5.12 -22.59
CA ARG A 483 11.02 -3.87 -23.13
C ARG A 483 11.61 -4.04 -24.53
N ASP A 484 12.30 -5.13 -24.80
CA ASP A 484 12.92 -5.42 -26.09
C ASP A 484 11.90 -5.65 -27.23
N ARG A 485 10.63 -5.91 -26.89
CA ARG A 485 9.51 -6.04 -27.82
C ARG A 485 8.70 -4.77 -28.02
N MET A 486 9.04 -3.72 -27.28
CA MET A 486 8.29 -2.46 -27.25
C MET A 486 9.01 -1.36 -28.02
N GLU A 487 8.28 -0.65 -28.87
CA GLU A 487 8.70 0.64 -29.39
C GLU A 487 8.32 1.72 -28.38
N ILE A 488 9.35 2.34 -27.81
CA ILE A 488 9.18 3.29 -26.72
C ILE A 488 8.96 4.68 -27.29
N ILE A 489 7.86 5.32 -26.90
CA ILE A 489 7.54 6.70 -27.21
C ILE A 489 7.51 7.49 -25.88
N GLU A 490 8.48 8.35 -25.68
CA GLU A 490 8.57 9.16 -24.47
C GLU A 490 7.68 10.39 -24.54
N LEU A 491 6.85 10.58 -23.54
CA LEU A 491 6.02 11.76 -23.34
C LEU A 491 6.66 12.65 -22.27
N SER A 492 7.05 13.85 -22.67
CA SER A 492 7.59 14.86 -21.77
C SER A 492 6.50 15.55 -20.93
N SER A 493 6.95 16.34 -19.97
CA SER A 493 6.07 17.21 -19.17
C SER A 493 5.47 18.31 -20.01
N TYR A 494 4.23 18.68 -19.74
CA TYR A 494 3.61 19.85 -20.37
C TYR A 494 4.19 21.17 -19.87
N THR A 495 4.35 22.12 -20.78
CA THR A 495 4.63 23.51 -20.46
C THR A 495 3.44 24.17 -19.77
N ALA A 496 3.65 25.31 -19.11
CA ALA A 496 2.54 26.09 -18.53
C ALA A 496 1.54 26.51 -19.60
N GLN A 497 2.02 26.83 -20.81
CA GLN A 497 1.24 27.27 -21.95
C GLN A 497 0.39 26.12 -22.51
N GLU A 498 0.98 24.93 -22.70
CA GLU A 498 0.22 23.72 -23.07
C GLU A 498 -0.84 23.37 -22.05
N LYS A 499 -0.50 23.46 -20.75
CA LYS A 499 -1.49 23.24 -19.67
C LYS A 499 -2.65 24.23 -19.72
N LEU A 500 -2.38 25.48 -20.04
CA LEU A 500 -3.40 26.52 -20.23
C LEU A 500 -4.35 26.15 -21.36
N HIS A 501 -3.83 25.83 -22.54
CA HIS A 501 -4.63 25.40 -23.69
C HIS A 501 -5.46 24.16 -23.38
N ILE A 502 -4.82 23.12 -22.84
CA ILE A 502 -5.51 21.88 -22.43
C ILE A 502 -6.63 22.17 -21.42
N ALA A 503 -6.38 23.09 -20.48
CA ALA A 503 -7.36 23.44 -19.45
C ALA A 503 -8.58 24.16 -20.06
N GLU A 504 -8.37 25.10 -21.00
CA GLU A 504 -9.42 25.88 -21.62
C GLU A 504 -10.23 25.08 -22.63
N GLU A 505 -9.57 24.32 -23.51
CA GLU A 505 -10.21 23.60 -24.60
C GLU A 505 -10.87 22.25 -24.14
N HIS A 506 -10.22 21.54 -23.22
CA HIS A 506 -10.68 20.20 -22.86
C HIS A 506 -11.16 20.05 -21.41
N LEU A 507 -10.32 20.48 -20.41
CA LEU A 507 -10.62 20.14 -19.02
C LEU A 507 -11.80 20.92 -18.45
N LEU A 508 -11.90 22.20 -18.75
CA LEU A 508 -12.96 23.06 -18.22
C LEU A 508 -14.34 22.61 -18.72
N GLU A 509 -14.46 22.32 -20.01
CA GLU A 509 -15.73 21.82 -20.57
C GLU A 509 -16.11 20.45 -20.02
N LYS A 510 -15.14 19.54 -19.95
CA LYS A 510 -15.33 18.21 -19.34
C LYS A 510 -15.80 18.30 -17.90
N GLN A 511 -15.19 19.18 -17.09
CA GLN A 511 -15.55 19.35 -15.68
C GLN A 511 -16.91 20.06 -15.53
N ARG A 512 -17.24 21.05 -16.38
CA ARG A 512 -18.57 21.66 -16.39
C ARG A 512 -19.66 20.62 -16.66
N LYS A 513 -19.52 19.81 -17.72
CA LYS A 513 -20.44 18.73 -18.07
C LYS A 513 -20.61 17.75 -16.90
N ARG A 514 -19.51 17.34 -16.29
CA ARG A 514 -19.52 16.39 -15.16
C ARG A 514 -20.24 16.92 -13.92
N HIS A 515 -20.22 18.23 -13.70
CA HIS A 515 -20.84 18.87 -12.54
C HIS A 515 -22.20 19.53 -12.89
N GLY A 516 -22.74 19.33 -14.07
CA GLY A 516 -24.02 19.89 -14.49
C GLY A 516 -24.02 21.41 -14.64
N LEU A 517 -22.87 22.03 -14.94
CA LEU A 517 -22.71 23.45 -15.12
C LEU A 517 -22.66 23.84 -16.59
N THR A 518 -23.30 24.95 -16.92
CA THR A 518 -23.22 25.58 -18.26
C THR A 518 -22.10 26.61 -18.33
N ALA A 519 -21.66 26.92 -19.54
CA ALA A 519 -20.65 27.98 -19.76
C ALA A 519 -21.10 29.38 -19.28
N LYS A 520 -22.42 29.61 -19.14
CA LYS A 520 -22.97 30.86 -18.58
C LYS A 520 -22.88 30.90 -17.05
N GLN A 521 -22.94 29.73 -16.41
CA GLN A 521 -22.92 29.63 -14.93
C GLN A 521 -21.51 29.67 -14.34
N LEU A 522 -20.51 29.13 -15.06
CA LEU A 522 -19.12 29.16 -14.59
C LEU A 522 -18.20 29.62 -15.72
N LYS A 523 -17.45 30.69 -15.48
CA LYS A 523 -16.34 31.15 -16.33
C LYS A 523 -15.07 31.24 -15.48
N ILE A 524 -13.97 30.75 -16.00
CA ILE A 524 -12.62 30.94 -15.45
C ILE A 524 -11.86 31.76 -16.44
N LYS A 525 -11.32 32.92 -16.02
CA LYS A 525 -10.51 33.76 -16.90
C LYS A 525 -9.11 33.18 -17.07
N ALA A 526 -8.43 33.50 -18.18
CA ALA A 526 -7.09 33.01 -18.48
C ALA A 526 -6.08 33.37 -17.36
N ASP A 527 -6.13 34.59 -16.83
CA ASP A 527 -5.29 35.03 -15.71
C ASP A 527 -5.50 34.21 -14.42
N ALA A 528 -6.73 33.73 -14.18
CA ALA A 528 -7.04 32.84 -13.07
C ALA A 528 -6.61 31.41 -13.35
N MET A 529 -6.69 30.95 -14.59
CA MET A 529 -6.24 29.62 -15.00
C MET A 529 -4.71 29.52 -14.89
N GLU A 530 -3.98 30.53 -15.34
CA GLU A 530 -2.52 30.63 -15.15
C GLU A 530 -2.16 30.57 -13.66
N GLU A 531 -2.88 31.31 -12.81
CA GLU A 531 -2.65 31.30 -11.37
C GLU A 531 -2.98 29.93 -10.75
N ILE A 532 -4.00 29.22 -11.24
CA ILE A 532 -4.28 27.83 -10.81
C ILE A 532 -3.12 26.91 -11.15
N ILE A 533 -2.58 27.02 -12.36
CA ILE A 533 -1.46 26.22 -12.84
C ILE A 533 -0.22 26.48 -11.99
N ASP A 534 0.10 27.74 -11.71
CA ASP A 534 1.34 28.13 -11.04
C ASP A 534 1.28 28.11 -9.52
N GLY A 535 0.13 28.46 -8.96
CA GLY A 535 -0.02 28.62 -7.51
C GLY A 535 -0.68 27.47 -6.78
N TYR A 536 -1.44 26.64 -7.49
CA TYR A 536 -2.24 25.58 -6.83
C TYR A 536 -1.91 24.17 -7.33
N THR A 537 -1.15 24.05 -8.45
CA THR A 537 -0.73 22.75 -8.99
C THR A 537 0.78 22.68 -9.19
N ARG A 538 1.38 21.52 -8.89
CA ARG A 538 2.81 21.26 -9.16
C ARG A 538 2.93 19.82 -9.65
N GLU A 539 2.82 19.65 -10.97
CA GLU A 539 2.83 18.34 -11.61
C GLU A 539 3.38 18.45 -13.04
N ALA A 540 3.89 17.34 -13.57
CA ALA A 540 4.33 17.23 -14.97
C ALA A 540 3.16 17.27 -15.95
N GLY A 541 2.07 16.61 -15.65
CA GLY A 541 0.85 16.54 -16.47
C GLY A 541 -0.24 17.53 -16.04
N VAL A 542 -1.50 17.12 -16.22
CA VAL A 542 -2.70 17.95 -15.95
C VAL A 542 -3.71 17.29 -15.00
N ARG A 543 -3.31 16.21 -14.28
CA ARG A 543 -4.24 15.45 -13.43
C ARG A 543 -4.68 16.22 -12.17
N GLN A 544 -3.74 16.93 -11.53
CA GLN A 544 -4.02 17.79 -10.39
C GLN A 544 -4.78 19.04 -10.85
N LEU A 545 -4.44 19.60 -12.00
CA LEU A 545 -5.13 20.71 -12.63
C LEU A 545 -6.60 20.37 -12.88
N GLU A 546 -6.89 19.19 -13.46
CA GLU A 546 -8.25 18.70 -13.66
C GLU A 546 -9.01 18.58 -12.32
N ARG A 547 -8.36 18.07 -11.26
CA ARG A 547 -8.96 18.00 -9.92
C ARG A 547 -9.25 19.37 -9.31
N THR A 548 -8.35 20.32 -9.51
CA THR A 548 -8.51 21.69 -8.99
C THR A 548 -9.61 22.43 -9.74
N ILE A 549 -9.71 22.28 -11.06
CA ILE A 549 -10.84 22.80 -11.85
C ILE A 549 -12.15 22.17 -11.36
N GLY A 550 -12.17 20.87 -11.10
CA GLY A 550 -13.31 20.18 -10.51
C GLY A 550 -13.68 20.70 -9.10
N GLU A 551 -12.70 21.15 -8.30
CA GLU A 551 -12.96 21.80 -7.02
C GLU A 551 -13.65 23.14 -7.20
N VAL A 552 -13.17 23.96 -8.15
CA VAL A 552 -13.83 25.22 -8.53
C VAL A 552 -15.28 24.96 -8.98
N CYS A 553 -15.51 23.94 -9.81
CA CYS A 553 -16.85 23.55 -10.25
C CYS A 553 -17.76 23.19 -9.07
N ARG A 554 -17.29 22.38 -8.13
CA ARG A 554 -18.08 21.99 -6.93
C ARG A 554 -18.46 23.22 -6.08
N LYS A 555 -17.53 24.15 -5.88
CA LYS A 555 -17.81 25.39 -5.14
C LYS A 555 -18.79 26.30 -5.88
N ALA A 556 -18.67 26.38 -7.20
CA ALA A 556 -19.64 27.10 -8.03
C ALA A 556 -21.05 26.50 -7.92
N VAL A 557 -21.19 25.16 -8.01
CA VAL A 557 -22.48 24.48 -7.81
C VAL A 557 -23.06 24.80 -6.45
N LYS A 558 -22.23 24.74 -5.37
CA LYS A 558 -22.70 25.05 -4.02
C LYS A 558 -23.24 26.49 -3.93
N MET A 559 -22.52 27.49 -4.45
CA MET A 559 -22.92 28.91 -4.40
C MET A 559 -24.18 29.19 -5.23
N ILE A 560 -24.38 28.46 -6.33
CA ILE A 560 -25.57 28.61 -7.18
C ILE A 560 -26.79 27.96 -6.50
N LEU A 561 -26.63 26.78 -5.91
CA LEU A 561 -27.72 26.07 -5.24
C LEU A 561 -28.13 26.71 -3.91
N SER A 562 -27.16 27.35 -3.20
CA SER A 562 -27.47 28.12 -1.98
C SER A 562 -28.17 29.47 -2.28
N GLY A 563 -28.28 29.85 -3.53
CA GLY A 563 -28.89 31.12 -3.95
C GLY A 563 -27.98 32.34 -3.77
N GLU A 564 -26.73 32.16 -3.34
CA GLU A 564 -25.76 33.24 -3.15
C GLU A 564 -25.42 33.95 -4.47
N ARG A 565 -25.34 33.19 -5.58
CA ARG A 565 -25.01 33.71 -6.91
C ARG A 565 -25.75 32.93 -8.01
N LYS A 566 -26.08 33.61 -9.12
CA LYS A 566 -26.63 32.95 -10.31
C LYS A 566 -25.53 32.40 -11.24
N SER A 567 -24.34 32.98 -11.18
CA SER A 567 -23.16 32.58 -11.96
C SER A 567 -21.88 32.97 -11.21
N LEU A 568 -20.81 32.27 -11.47
CA LEU A 568 -19.47 32.54 -10.91
C LEU A 568 -18.48 32.83 -12.04
N THR A 569 -17.83 33.99 -11.97
CA THR A 569 -16.65 34.29 -12.79
C THR A 569 -15.42 34.26 -11.90
N VAL A 570 -14.52 33.35 -12.19
CA VAL A 570 -13.27 33.20 -11.47
C VAL A 570 -12.20 34.08 -12.07
N THR A 571 -11.60 34.90 -11.25
CA THR A 571 -10.51 35.83 -11.59
C THR A 571 -9.35 35.61 -10.62
N LYS A 572 -8.15 36.07 -10.97
CA LYS A 572 -6.99 36.01 -10.09
C LYS A 572 -7.27 36.61 -8.69
N LYS A 573 -8.12 37.65 -8.61
CA LYS A 573 -8.43 38.36 -7.35
C LYS A 573 -9.31 37.55 -6.39
N ASN A 574 -10.25 36.75 -6.89
CA ASN A 574 -11.18 35.98 -6.06
C ASN A 574 -10.81 34.49 -5.96
N LEU A 575 -9.66 34.12 -6.50
CA LEU A 575 -9.22 32.73 -6.53
C LEU A 575 -8.91 32.20 -5.12
N GLU A 576 -8.33 33.05 -4.25
CA GLU A 576 -8.04 32.67 -2.84
C GLU A 576 -9.32 32.44 -2.03
N ASP A 577 -10.39 33.18 -2.29
CA ASP A 577 -11.69 32.95 -1.66
C ASP A 577 -12.29 31.59 -2.06
N ILE A 578 -11.95 31.13 -3.28
CA ILE A 578 -12.48 29.90 -3.86
C ILE A 578 -11.60 28.69 -3.49
N LEU A 579 -10.29 28.76 -3.64
CA LEU A 579 -9.37 27.62 -3.47
C LEU A 579 -8.56 27.67 -2.16
N GLY A 580 -8.66 28.78 -1.42
CA GLY A 580 -7.83 29.04 -0.23
C GLY A 580 -6.49 29.66 -0.62
N THR A 581 -5.62 29.80 0.38
CA THR A 581 -4.29 30.40 0.20
C THR A 581 -3.46 29.66 -0.85
N ARG A 582 -2.65 30.40 -1.59
CA ARG A 582 -1.72 29.87 -2.60
C ARG A 582 -0.83 28.77 -1.97
N LYS A 583 -0.79 27.61 -2.63
CA LYS A 583 -0.06 26.43 -2.13
C LYS A 583 1.43 26.45 -2.46
N PHE A 584 1.76 27.00 -3.64
CA PHE A 584 3.14 27.03 -4.16
C PHE A 584 3.54 28.48 -4.37
N MET A 585 4.50 28.94 -3.58
CA MET A 585 5.09 30.26 -3.78
C MET A 585 6.00 30.22 -4.99
N PRO A 586 6.11 31.32 -5.77
CA PRO A 586 7.07 31.39 -6.87
C PRO A 586 8.48 31.33 -6.30
N ASP A 587 9.33 30.53 -6.95
CA ASP A 587 10.76 30.57 -6.66
C ASP A 587 11.27 31.97 -6.99
N THR A 588 11.88 32.62 -6.03
CA THR A 588 12.42 33.98 -6.21
C THR A 588 13.91 33.91 -6.56
N ILE A 589 14.30 34.65 -7.59
CA ILE A 589 15.72 34.90 -7.89
C ILE A 589 16.23 35.93 -6.87
N TYR A 590 17.45 35.73 -6.38
CA TYR A 590 18.12 36.77 -5.60
C TYR A 590 18.26 38.02 -6.45
N LYS A 591 17.96 39.19 -5.87
CA LYS A 591 17.97 40.48 -6.63
C LYS A 591 19.38 40.87 -7.07
N GLU A 592 20.39 40.43 -6.34
CA GLU A 592 21.80 40.78 -6.56
C GLU A 592 22.68 39.53 -6.64
N PRO A 593 23.80 39.59 -7.38
CA PRO A 593 24.82 38.55 -7.39
C PRO A 593 25.35 38.26 -6.00
N GLN A 594 25.44 36.98 -5.64
CA GLN A 594 25.85 36.51 -4.30
C GLN A 594 27.14 35.69 -4.39
N VAL A 595 27.91 35.65 -3.27
CA VAL A 595 29.07 34.79 -3.11
C VAL A 595 28.59 33.44 -2.54
N GLY A 596 29.08 32.33 -3.11
CA GLY A 596 28.79 30.99 -2.61
C GLY A 596 27.37 30.49 -2.85
N ILE A 597 26.54 31.23 -3.61
CA ILE A 597 25.18 30.79 -3.95
C ILE A 597 25.06 30.65 -5.45
N VAL A 598 24.69 29.44 -5.90
CA VAL A 598 24.56 29.12 -7.32
C VAL A 598 23.23 28.38 -7.55
N ARG A 599 22.59 28.70 -8.65
CA ARG A 599 21.37 28.05 -9.06
C ARG A 599 21.64 26.89 -10.01
N GLY A 600 21.33 25.69 -9.57
CA GLY A 600 21.34 24.47 -10.37
C GLY A 600 19.97 24.14 -10.93
N LEU A 601 19.95 23.25 -11.90
CA LEU A 601 18.73 22.74 -12.53
C LEU A 601 18.62 21.23 -12.25
N ALA A 602 17.46 20.81 -11.79
CA ALA A 602 17.17 19.42 -11.50
C ALA A 602 15.88 18.96 -12.21
N TRP A 603 15.82 17.68 -12.46
CA TRP A 603 14.63 16.99 -12.94
C TRP A 603 14.04 16.12 -11.85
N THR A 604 12.72 16.08 -11.73
CA THR A 604 11.96 15.28 -10.78
C THR A 604 10.80 14.60 -11.49
N ARG A 605 10.18 13.62 -10.85
CA ARG A 605 8.96 12.96 -11.38
C ARG A 605 7.78 13.91 -11.61
N VAL A 606 7.83 15.11 -11.07
CA VAL A 606 6.79 16.15 -11.24
C VAL A 606 7.20 17.26 -12.21
N GLY A 607 8.34 17.12 -12.89
CA GLY A 607 8.89 18.06 -13.83
C GLY A 607 10.22 18.67 -13.40
N GLY A 608 10.70 19.67 -14.12
CA GLY A 608 11.91 20.39 -13.79
C GLY A 608 11.73 21.31 -12.57
N THR A 609 12.81 21.51 -11.84
CA THR A 609 12.88 22.45 -10.71
C THR A 609 14.25 23.11 -10.66
N THR A 610 14.33 24.28 -10.01
CA THR A 610 15.62 24.91 -9.71
C THR A 610 16.07 24.53 -8.32
N LEU A 611 17.37 24.40 -8.12
CA LEU A 611 18.00 24.14 -6.84
C LEU A 611 18.94 25.30 -6.47
N SER A 612 18.79 25.85 -5.27
CA SER A 612 19.82 26.75 -4.73
C SER A 612 20.90 25.92 -4.07
N VAL A 613 22.14 26.03 -4.52
CA VAL A 613 23.30 25.42 -3.89
C VAL A 613 24.02 26.53 -3.12
N GLU A 614 24.08 26.41 -1.81
CA GLU A 614 24.67 27.37 -0.90
C GLU A 614 25.95 26.77 -0.31
N VAL A 615 27.05 27.48 -0.43
CA VAL A 615 28.35 27.07 0.11
C VAL A 615 28.89 28.14 1.03
N ASN A 616 29.29 27.73 2.21
CA ASN A 616 30.01 28.54 3.17
C ASN A 616 31.37 27.93 3.45
N CYS A 617 32.40 28.78 3.39
CA CYS A 617 33.78 28.43 3.74
C CYS A 617 34.20 29.21 4.96
N MET A 618 34.60 28.52 6.01
CA MET A 618 34.98 29.12 7.29
C MET A 618 36.35 28.59 7.76
N PRO A 619 37.10 29.34 8.56
CA PRO A 619 38.28 28.82 9.23
C PRO A 619 37.95 27.55 10.03
N GLY A 620 38.78 26.51 9.89
CA GLY A 620 38.49 25.22 10.51
C GLY A 620 39.64 24.21 10.38
N GLU A 621 39.31 22.94 10.47
CA GLU A 621 40.25 21.82 10.44
C GLU A 621 40.20 21.04 9.11
N GLY A 622 39.54 21.57 8.08
CA GLY A 622 39.39 20.91 6.78
C GLY A 622 38.18 19.95 6.72
N LYS A 623 37.18 20.18 7.54
CA LYS A 623 35.97 19.37 7.52
C LYS A 623 35.12 19.68 6.29
N PHE A 624 34.74 18.64 5.56
CA PHE A 624 33.79 18.72 4.43
C PHE A 624 32.42 18.24 4.88
N ARG A 625 31.40 19.09 4.76
CA ARG A 625 30.04 18.78 5.12
C ARG A 625 29.08 19.04 3.97
N VAL A 626 28.17 18.09 3.78
CA VAL A 626 27.08 18.22 2.81
C VAL A 626 25.76 17.98 3.54
N THR A 627 24.79 18.90 3.37
CA THR A 627 23.47 18.84 4.00
C THR A 627 22.37 19.17 3.00
N GLY A 628 21.13 18.69 3.24
CA GLY A 628 19.98 18.92 2.37
C GLY A 628 19.30 17.64 1.88
N ASN A 629 19.50 16.50 2.56
CA ASN A 629 18.96 15.19 2.23
C ASN A 629 19.41 14.71 0.83
N LEU A 630 20.74 14.69 0.66
CA LEU A 630 21.39 14.30 -0.61
C LEU A 630 21.67 12.80 -0.63
N GLY A 631 21.45 12.18 -1.78
CA GLY A 631 21.78 10.80 -2.03
C GLY A 631 23.29 10.59 -2.25
N LYS A 632 23.69 9.34 -2.39
CA LYS A 632 25.10 8.94 -2.49
C LYS A 632 25.78 9.51 -3.73
N VAL A 633 25.12 9.46 -4.89
CA VAL A 633 25.66 9.96 -6.16
C VAL A 633 25.94 11.47 -6.10
N MET A 634 25.02 12.22 -5.50
CA MET A 634 25.19 13.66 -5.36
C MET A 634 26.31 14.02 -4.37
N THR A 635 26.50 13.23 -3.31
CA THR A 635 27.60 13.39 -2.37
C THR A 635 28.96 13.10 -3.03
N GLU A 636 29.06 12.02 -3.82
CA GLU A 636 30.25 11.69 -4.61
C GLU A 636 30.58 12.79 -5.62
N SER A 637 29.56 13.39 -6.26
CA SER A 637 29.73 14.52 -7.16
C SER A 637 30.30 15.78 -6.46
N ALA A 638 29.89 16.01 -5.21
CA ALA A 638 30.44 17.09 -4.38
C ALA A 638 31.93 16.82 -4.02
N GLU A 639 32.29 15.59 -3.71
CA GLU A 639 33.65 15.19 -3.46
C GLU A 639 34.55 15.31 -4.71
N ALA A 640 34.02 14.97 -5.89
CA ALA A 640 34.70 15.16 -7.17
C ALA A 640 34.99 16.65 -7.44
N ALA A 641 33.98 17.52 -7.16
CA ALA A 641 34.16 18.97 -7.27
C ALA A 641 35.29 19.50 -6.36
N VAL A 642 35.34 19.07 -5.09
CA VAL A 642 36.41 19.44 -4.17
C VAL A 642 37.78 18.92 -4.67
N SER A 643 37.82 17.71 -5.19
CA SER A 643 39.07 17.10 -5.73
C SER A 643 39.57 17.89 -6.93
N TYR A 644 38.71 18.32 -7.84
CA TYR A 644 39.03 19.20 -8.96
C TYR A 644 39.60 20.53 -8.47
N ILE A 645 38.95 21.19 -7.53
CA ILE A 645 39.41 22.48 -7.00
C ILE A 645 40.78 22.38 -6.34
N ARG A 646 41.01 21.31 -5.60
CA ARG A 646 42.33 21.04 -5.00
C ARG A 646 43.46 20.85 -6.05
N SER A 647 43.12 20.20 -7.16
CA SER A 647 44.09 19.99 -8.25
C SER A 647 44.39 21.28 -9.03
N GLN A 648 43.54 22.29 -8.93
CA GLN A 648 43.67 23.58 -9.62
C GLN A 648 43.89 24.77 -8.66
N ASN A 649 44.42 24.52 -7.47
CA ASN A 649 44.57 25.54 -6.41
C ASN A 649 45.36 26.77 -6.87
N GLU A 650 46.45 26.59 -7.61
CA GLU A 650 47.26 27.69 -8.15
C GLU A 650 46.46 28.61 -9.08
N ARG A 651 45.67 28.00 -9.92
CA ARG A 651 44.80 28.74 -10.87
C ARG A 651 43.77 29.60 -10.17
N PHE A 652 43.20 29.11 -9.10
CA PHE A 652 42.19 29.82 -8.30
C PHE A 652 42.84 30.74 -7.24
N GLN A 653 44.17 30.84 -7.23
CA GLN A 653 44.97 31.62 -6.24
C GLN A 653 44.62 31.22 -4.80
N LEU A 654 44.42 29.92 -4.57
CA LEU A 654 44.16 29.36 -3.24
C LEU A 654 45.46 28.87 -2.60
N GLU A 655 45.53 28.99 -1.27
CA GLU A 655 46.67 28.39 -0.52
C GLU A 655 46.74 26.89 -0.80
N PRO A 656 47.95 26.30 -0.98
CA PRO A 656 48.07 24.87 -1.25
C PRO A 656 47.45 23.95 -0.21
N ASP A 657 47.33 24.42 1.03
CA ASP A 657 46.74 23.70 2.17
C ASP A 657 45.37 24.24 2.62
N PHE A 658 44.66 25.01 1.75
CA PHE A 658 43.37 25.58 2.08
C PHE A 658 42.38 24.53 2.59
N TYR A 659 42.44 23.31 2.05
CA TYR A 659 41.57 22.18 2.42
C TYR A 659 41.83 21.62 3.82
N LYS A 660 42.96 22.03 4.49
CA LYS A 660 43.24 21.70 5.88
C LYS A 660 42.90 22.84 6.85
N LYS A 661 42.79 24.05 6.34
CA LYS A 661 42.59 25.27 7.14
C LYS A 661 41.17 25.83 7.05
N LYS A 662 40.40 25.39 6.07
CA LYS A 662 39.03 25.84 5.89
C LYS A 662 38.04 24.67 5.90
N ASP A 663 37.01 24.79 6.69
CA ASP A 663 35.87 23.91 6.64
C ASP A 663 34.95 24.37 5.50
N ILE A 664 34.47 23.43 4.70
CA ILE A 664 33.58 23.67 3.57
C ILE A 664 32.23 23.03 3.90
N HIS A 665 31.17 23.83 3.92
CA HIS A 665 29.79 23.33 4.12
C HIS A 665 28.94 23.67 2.90
N ILE A 666 28.48 22.62 2.23
CA ILE A 666 27.49 22.70 1.15
C ILE A 666 26.10 22.44 1.75
N HIS A 667 25.19 23.33 1.48
CA HIS A 667 23.79 23.16 1.85
C HIS A 667 22.89 23.32 0.62
N ILE A 668 21.98 22.35 0.41
CA ILE A 668 20.94 22.47 -0.60
C ILE A 668 19.60 22.49 0.16
N PRO A 669 18.92 23.66 0.21
CA PRO A 669 17.65 23.82 0.91
C PRO A 669 16.58 22.82 0.48
N GLU A 670 15.44 22.80 1.21
CA GLU A 670 14.34 21.83 1.05
C GLU A 670 14.73 20.38 1.42
N GLY A 671 15.28 20.18 2.61
CA GLY A 671 15.71 18.88 3.14
C GLY A 671 14.62 17.81 3.26
N ALA A 672 13.35 18.20 3.17
CA ALA A 672 12.22 17.25 3.15
C ALA A 672 12.16 16.42 1.86
N THR A 673 12.74 16.92 0.75
CA THR A 673 12.74 16.23 -0.55
C THR A 673 14.10 15.56 -0.77
N PRO A 674 14.17 14.22 -0.93
CA PRO A 674 15.42 13.55 -1.29
C PRO A 674 15.91 14.04 -2.65
N LYS A 675 17.22 14.28 -2.75
CA LYS A 675 17.89 14.73 -3.98
C LYS A 675 19.05 13.81 -4.28
N ASP A 676 19.09 13.26 -5.49
CA ASP A 676 20.22 12.44 -5.93
C ASP A 676 20.46 12.64 -7.43
N GLY A 677 21.72 12.50 -7.84
CA GLY A 677 22.13 12.59 -9.22
C GLY A 677 23.44 13.38 -9.43
N PRO A 678 24.19 13.09 -10.50
CA PRO A 678 25.49 13.70 -10.76
C PRO A 678 25.39 15.11 -11.38
N SER A 679 24.24 15.50 -11.93
CA SER A 679 24.06 16.72 -12.75
C SER A 679 24.20 18.06 -12.00
N ALA A 680 24.38 18.05 -10.68
CA ALA A 680 24.66 19.24 -9.88
C ALA A 680 26.17 19.50 -9.68
N GLY A 681 27.04 18.68 -10.26
CA GLY A 681 28.48 18.75 -10.05
C GLY A 681 29.08 20.10 -10.41
N VAL A 682 28.75 20.63 -11.60
CA VAL A 682 29.20 21.95 -12.03
C VAL A 682 28.68 23.08 -11.13
N THR A 683 27.45 22.93 -10.64
CA THR A 683 26.82 23.90 -9.74
C THR A 683 27.53 23.94 -8.39
N MET A 684 27.84 22.77 -7.82
CA MET A 684 28.54 22.66 -6.54
C MET A 684 29.99 23.17 -6.67
N ALA A 685 30.68 22.81 -7.76
CA ALA A 685 32.04 23.29 -8.02
C ALA A 685 32.08 24.83 -8.14
N THR A 686 31.14 25.41 -8.89
CA THR A 686 31.04 26.88 -9.05
C THR A 686 30.76 27.55 -7.70
N ALA A 687 29.88 26.99 -6.88
CA ALA A 687 29.55 27.55 -5.57
C ALA A 687 30.75 27.48 -4.61
N ILE A 688 31.50 26.38 -4.59
CA ILE A 688 32.68 26.23 -3.76
C ILE A 688 33.80 27.22 -4.23
N ILE A 689 34.03 27.33 -5.53
CA ILE A 689 35.04 28.28 -6.08
C ILE A 689 34.65 29.71 -5.74
N SER A 690 33.37 30.06 -5.91
CA SER A 690 32.85 31.39 -5.53
C SER A 690 33.08 31.67 -4.04
N ALA A 691 32.76 30.75 -3.16
CA ALA A 691 32.93 30.90 -1.70
C ALA A 691 34.41 30.98 -1.29
N LEU A 692 35.32 30.23 -1.94
CA LEU A 692 36.75 30.25 -1.65
C LEU A 692 37.46 31.50 -2.15
N THR A 693 37.05 31.99 -3.34
CA THR A 693 37.65 33.15 -4.01
C THR A 693 37.01 34.49 -3.68
N GLY A 694 35.79 34.45 -3.07
CA GLY A 694 35.00 35.68 -2.80
C GLY A 694 34.34 36.29 -4.05
N ARG A 695 34.43 35.64 -5.23
CA ARG A 695 33.86 36.13 -6.47
C ARG A 695 32.35 35.86 -6.47
N LYS A 696 31.55 36.89 -6.79
CA LYS A 696 30.09 36.80 -6.85
C LYS A 696 29.65 35.99 -8.08
N VAL A 697 28.61 35.20 -7.90
CA VAL A 697 27.93 34.47 -8.99
C VAL A 697 26.76 35.32 -9.51
N ARG A 698 26.58 35.36 -10.83
CA ARG A 698 25.47 36.07 -11.48
C ARG A 698 24.13 35.41 -11.03
N ASN A 699 23.16 36.27 -10.72
CA ASN A 699 21.85 35.84 -10.25
C ASN A 699 20.89 35.44 -11.40
N ASP A 700 21.21 35.84 -12.66
CA ASP A 700 20.42 35.51 -13.85
C ASP A 700 20.93 34.26 -14.62
N VAL A 701 21.85 33.49 -13.98
CA VAL A 701 22.46 32.29 -14.54
C VAL A 701 21.99 31.07 -13.77
N ALA A 702 21.64 30.01 -14.48
CA ALA A 702 21.52 28.66 -13.92
C ALA A 702 22.38 27.68 -14.71
N MET A 703 22.74 26.57 -14.10
CA MET A 703 23.61 25.60 -14.72
C MET A 703 23.23 24.16 -14.38
N THR A 704 23.62 23.25 -15.26
CA THR A 704 23.55 21.80 -15.04
C THR A 704 24.68 21.12 -15.75
N GLY A 705 25.23 20.06 -15.18
CA GLY A 705 26.32 19.28 -15.76
C GLY A 705 26.98 18.40 -14.69
N GLU A 706 27.44 17.25 -15.08
CA GLU A 706 28.30 16.42 -14.27
C GLU A 706 29.75 16.90 -14.42
N ILE A 707 30.49 16.88 -13.32
CA ILE A 707 31.91 17.30 -13.31
C ILE A 707 32.81 16.10 -13.10
N THR A 708 33.90 16.01 -13.87
CA THR A 708 34.99 15.07 -13.59
C THR A 708 36.04 15.69 -12.69
N ILE A 709 36.86 14.86 -12.03
CA ILE A 709 38.00 15.32 -11.21
C ILE A 709 39.07 16.11 -11.99
N ARG A 710 38.97 16.14 -13.32
CA ARG A 710 39.84 16.93 -14.23
C ARG A 710 39.13 18.18 -14.76
N GLY A 711 37.89 18.46 -14.36
CA GLY A 711 37.14 19.65 -14.75
C GLY A 711 36.43 19.56 -16.10
N ARG A 712 36.29 18.38 -16.72
CA ARG A 712 35.42 18.20 -17.89
C ARG A 712 33.97 18.23 -17.44
N VAL A 713 33.13 18.76 -18.30
CA VAL A 713 31.68 18.80 -18.10
C VAL A 713 31.05 17.71 -18.96
N LEU A 714 30.33 16.78 -18.32
CA LEU A 714 29.72 15.63 -18.97
C LEU A 714 28.21 15.83 -19.17
N PRO A 715 27.60 15.14 -20.16
CA PRO A 715 26.21 15.30 -20.52
C PRO A 715 25.24 14.84 -19.43
N ILE A 716 24.01 15.37 -19.52
CA ILE A 716 22.95 15.12 -18.52
C ILE A 716 21.64 14.77 -19.22
N GLY A 717 20.74 14.13 -18.47
CA GLY A 717 19.37 13.86 -18.92
C GLY A 717 18.36 14.92 -18.49
N GLY A 718 17.16 14.89 -19.10
CA GLY A 718 16.03 15.75 -18.76
C GLY A 718 16.26 17.24 -19.05
N LEU A 719 16.91 17.54 -20.16
CA LEU A 719 17.28 18.92 -20.52
C LEU A 719 16.04 19.80 -20.71
N GLN A 720 15.02 19.32 -21.39
CA GLN A 720 13.79 20.06 -21.65
C GLN A 720 13.12 20.54 -20.36
N GLU A 721 12.95 19.67 -19.39
CA GLU A 721 12.34 19.99 -18.11
C GLU A 721 13.18 21.00 -17.31
N LYS A 722 14.50 20.87 -17.36
CA LYS A 722 15.44 21.78 -16.71
C LYS A 722 15.38 23.18 -17.31
N VAL A 723 15.33 23.28 -18.63
CA VAL A 723 15.21 24.58 -19.34
C VAL A 723 13.86 25.22 -19.03
N LEU A 724 12.77 24.45 -19.02
CA LEU A 724 11.45 24.95 -18.63
C LEU A 724 11.46 25.51 -17.20
N ALA A 725 12.10 24.83 -16.27
CA ALA A 725 12.22 25.32 -14.90
C ALA A 725 13.01 26.63 -14.83
N ALA A 726 14.11 26.74 -15.58
CA ALA A 726 14.89 27.96 -15.66
C ALA A 726 14.07 29.12 -16.21
N LYS A 727 13.33 28.91 -17.31
CA LYS A 727 12.44 29.90 -17.92
C LYS A 727 11.36 30.39 -16.95
N LYS A 728 10.72 29.45 -16.24
CA LYS A 728 9.65 29.77 -15.28
C LYS A 728 10.12 30.69 -14.16
N VAL A 729 11.35 30.53 -13.69
CA VAL A 729 11.95 31.35 -12.64
C VAL A 729 12.50 32.67 -13.17
N GLY A 730 12.61 32.83 -14.51
CA GLY A 730 13.11 34.05 -15.17
C GLY A 730 14.63 34.09 -15.31
N ILE A 731 15.31 32.96 -15.36
CA ILE A 731 16.74 32.84 -15.68
C ILE A 731 16.94 33.26 -17.13
N LYS A 732 17.97 34.05 -17.38
CA LYS A 732 18.31 34.54 -18.70
C LYS A 732 19.37 33.71 -19.40
N THR A 733 20.29 33.11 -18.63
CA THR A 733 21.41 32.34 -19.18
C THR A 733 21.41 30.95 -18.56
N VAL A 734 21.44 29.92 -19.41
CA VAL A 734 21.60 28.51 -18.94
C VAL A 734 22.92 27.97 -19.45
N ILE A 735 23.75 27.47 -18.54
CA ILE A 735 25.00 26.79 -18.88
C ILE A 735 24.71 25.28 -18.87
N LEU A 736 25.05 24.61 -19.96
CA LEU A 736 24.84 23.18 -20.15
C LEU A 736 26.02 22.52 -20.85
N PRO A 737 26.18 21.20 -20.71
CA PRO A 737 27.29 20.50 -21.37
C PRO A 737 27.19 20.60 -22.90
N LYS A 738 28.34 20.71 -23.55
CA LYS A 738 28.40 20.79 -25.04
C LYS A 738 27.80 19.56 -25.70
N GLU A 739 27.99 18.38 -25.12
CA GLU A 739 27.44 17.13 -25.65
C GLU A 739 25.90 17.10 -25.67
N ASN A 740 25.20 17.99 -24.92
CA ASN A 740 23.76 18.17 -24.95
C ASN A 740 23.27 19.18 -26.02
N GLU A 741 24.12 19.66 -26.93
CA GLU A 741 23.74 20.56 -28.00
C GLU A 741 22.64 19.97 -28.88
N LYS A 742 22.75 18.66 -29.21
CA LYS A 742 21.71 17.93 -29.96
C LYS A 742 20.37 17.88 -29.23
N ASP A 743 20.39 17.75 -27.89
CA ASP A 743 19.16 17.74 -27.09
C ASP A 743 18.54 19.13 -26.99
N LEU A 744 19.36 20.20 -27.08
CA LEU A 744 18.89 21.57 -27.15
C LEU A 744 18.18 21.86 -28.48
N ASP A 745 18.65 21.29 -29.60
CA ASP A 745 18.01 21.41 -30.90
C ASP A 745 16.60 20.80 -30.91
N GLU A 746 16.38 19.79 -30.09
CA GLU A 746 15.08 19.13 -29.93
C GLU A 746 14.05 19.94 -29.14
N ILE A 747 14.48 20.95 -28.37
CA ILE A 747 13.59 21.81 -27.57
C ILE A 747 12.89 22.82 -28.49
N MET A 748 11.57 22.96 -28.29
CA MET A 748 10.75 23.91 -29.04
C MET A 748 11.30 25.35 -28.93
N ASP A 749 11.29 26.09 -30.02
CA ASP A 749 11.80 27.47 -30.07
C ASP A 749 11.10 28.41 -29.09
N GLU A 750 9.80 28.19 -28.87
CA GLU A 750 9.01 28.92 -27.86
C GLU A 750 9.58 28.80 -26.45
N ILE A 751 10.21 27.67 -26.11
CA ILE A 751 10.86 27.45 -24.80
C ILE A 751 12.21 28.17 -24.75
N LYS A 752 12.94 28.19 -25.89
CA LYS A 752 14.26 28.81 -25.99
C LYS A 752 14.18 30.33 -26.04
N ASP A 753 13.05 30.90 -26.50
CA ASP A 753 12.87 32.33 -26.67
C ASP A 753 13.13 33.14 -25.40
N GLY A 754 13.97 34.18 -25.55
CA GLY A 754 14.36 35.04 -24.43
C GLY A 754 15.44 34.47 -23.50
N MET A 755 16.05 33.31 -23.82
CA MET A 755 17.11 32.67 -23.05
C MET A 755 18.41 32.54 -23.87
N GLN A 756 19.54 32.70 -23.20
CA GLN A 756 20.87 32.45 -23.76
C GLN A 756 21.38 31.09 -23.26
N PHE A 757 21.87 30.26 -24.17
CA PHE A 757 22.47 28.98 -23.86
C PHE A 757 23.97 29.02 -24.04
N VAL A 758 24.72 28.59 -23.07
CA VAL A 758 26.19 28.52 -23.10
C VAL A 758 26.60 27.05 -23.00
N LEU A 759 27.23 26.57 -24.07
CA LEU A 759 27.72 25.21 -24.16
C LEU A 759 29.12 25.14 -23.53
N ALA A 760 29.28 24.34 -22.46
CA ALA A 760 30.51 24.19 -21.71
C ALA A 760 31.13 22.80 -21.93
N GLU A 761 32.42 22.74 -22.30
CA GLU A 761 33.23 21.52 -22.33
C GLU A 761 33.98 21.35 -21.01
N THR A 762 34.35 22.46 -20.41
CA THR A 762 35.23 22.51 -19.21
C THR A 762 34.59 23.39 -18.13
N MET A 763 35.09 23.21 -16.93
CA MET A 763 34.70 24.04 -15.80
C MET A 763 35.06 25.53 -15.99
N GLU A 764 36.07 25.79 -16.86
CA GLU A 764 36.50 27.14 -17.18
C GLU A 764 35.39 27.91 -17.95
N ASP A 765 34.78 27.26 -18.93
CA ASP A 765 33.67 27.85 -19.72
C ASP A 765 32.50 28.21 -18.78
N VAL A 766 32.24 27.34 -17.82
CA VAL A 766 31.22 27.56 -16.77
C VAL A 766 31.56 28.80 -15.94
N LEU A 767 32.78 28.88 -15.41
CA LEU A 767 33.20 29.95 -14.51
C LEU A 767 33.30 31.33 -15.22
N GLN A 768 33.76 31.36 -16.46
CA GLN A 768 33.77 32.61 -17.28
C GLN A 768 32.38 33.22 -17.44
N THR A 769 31.37 32.37 -17.55
CA THR A 769 29.99 32.84 -17.74
C THR A 769 29.29 33.13 -16.41
N ALA A 770 29.51 32.27 -15.41
CA ALA A 770 28.80 32.31 -14.15
C ALA A 770 29.29 33.35 -13.15
N LEU A 771 30.62 33.59 -13.12
CA LEU A 771 31.21 34.55 -12.18
C LEU A 771 31.19 36.00 -12.72
N VAL A 772 30.88 36.92 -11.83
CA VAL A 772 30.98 38.34 -12.14
C VAL A 772 32.44 38.69 -12.40
N LYS A 773 32.71 39.41 -13.51
CA LYS A 773 34.07 39.87 -13.83
C LYS A 773 34.59 40.79 -12.69
N GLY A 774 35.70 40.43 -12.06
CA GLY A 774 36.34 41.25 -11.04
C GLY A 774 37.02 42.44 -11.60
N GLU A 775 37.17 43.49 -10.80
CA GLU A 775 37.96 44.69 -11.20
C GLU A 775 39.44 44.41 -11.56
N LYS A 776 39.91 43.15 -11.33
CA LYS A 776 41.29 42.69 -11.69
C LYS A 776 41.36 41.94 -13.02
N ASP A 777 40.26 41.68 -13.68
CA ASP A 777 40.17 40.99 -15.01
C ASP A 777 39.99 41.97 -16.18
N ALA A 778 40.13 43.30 -15.95
CA ALA A 778 40.05 44.36 -16.96
C ALA A 778 41.43 44.79 -17.45
#